data_757c0d738d51d0c14e590980997b724f
#
_entry.id   757c0d738d51d0c14e590980997b724f
#
_cell.length_a   1.000
_cell.length_b   1.000
_cell.length_c   1.000
_cell.angle_alpha   90.00
_cell.angle_beta   90.00
_cell.angle_gamma   90.00
#
_symmetry.space_group_name_H-M   'P 1'
#
loop_
_entity.id
_entity.type
_entity.pdbx_description
1 polymer ?
#
loop_
_entity_poly.entity_id
_entity_poly.type
_entity_poly.pdbx_seq_one_letter_code
_entity_poly.pdbx_strand_id
1 'polypeptide(L)'
;MEQFLNNDRIVIRGAREHNLKNIDLDLPRNKLIVISGLSGSGKSSLAFDTLFAEGQRRYMESLSSYARQFLGTMDKPDVDMIEGLSPAISIEQKSTNKNPRSTVGTITEIYDYYRLLFARAGHAHCPVCGREIREQTVDQIIDAIMSWEEGTKIQILAPVIRGKKGEHTKIIEDAKKSGFVRARIDGVMALLDDPIKLDKQKKHSIEIVVDRIVLSQDVRKRLSDSVETALNSAGGIIVVTRRIDDRDEEVFFSQKNACPDCGISMPELQPRLFSFNNPFGACPECTGLGQKMEWDRSKILPDDSLSFNQGAFPFYNPESSWNNSMFSAIAEAEGFSLDAPINSLTEKQTDFLWNGDAEKNIHWIYKKQSGEGYSEYNRPWLGILADMKRRHSEAWGENQRIRIEEKFMSVSECSGCYGKRLRPEALGVTVGGKNIYELSSLSVQDSIEFFDKLELSENERLIASQVLKEIKSRLKFLKDVGLDYLTLERSAETLSGGEAQRIRLATQIGSALTGVMYILDEPSIGLHQRDNQKLIDTLTYLRDQQNTVIVVEHDEQTLRTADYLVDIGPGAGIHGGNVVAAGTPEEVMKVKESKTGQYLAGTLRMDIPSVRRKGNGSFISLKGVTEHNLKDVSIDIPLGTFTCITGVSGSGKSTLMSDVLYPLLSNKIMRTSYPVGAYKSIEGFEAVDKVINIDQSPIGRTPRSNPATYVGVFDPIRDLFASLPEAKANGYSKGRFSFNVKGGRCENCQGSGTITIEMNFLPDVFITCDVCGGKRFNRETLEVLYKGKNINDVLNMTIEEAADFFVSIPHISRRLETLKSVGLGYIQLGQSALTLSGGEAQRVKLATELARVSTGKTLYIMDEPTTGLHFADVKMLMEVIQRLVNQGNTVLMIEHNLDVICQADYIVDLGPEGGFRGGNIIARGTPEEIAEVKESYTGHFIKEML
;
A
#
# COMPACT_ATOMS: atom_id res chain seq x y z
N MET A 1 48.82 -19.84 -16.81
CA MET A 1 47.47 -20.48 -16.89
C MET A 1 46.90 -20.79 -15.51
N GLU A 2 47.63 -20.69 -14.43
CA GLU A 2 47.15 -20.84 -13.05
C GLU A 2 46.60 -19.56 -12.40
N GLN A 3 46.75 -18.39 -13.03
CA GLN A 3 46.23 -17.12 -12.53
C GLN A 3 44.74 -16.84 -12.90
N PHE A 4 44.06 -17.70 -13.65
CA PHE A 4 42.68 -17.54 -14.11
C PHE A 4 41.65 -18.36 -13.32
N LEU A 5 42.04 -19.05 -12.23
CA LEU A 5 41.17 -19.96 -11.48
C LEU A 5 40.90 -19.56 -10.03
N ASN A 6 41.23 -18.34 -9.60
CA ASN A 6 40.82 -17.86 -8.28
C ASN A 6 39.49 -17.08 -8.33
N ASN A 7 38.42 -17.79 -8.69
CA ASN A 7 37.06 -17.22 -8.83
C ASN A 7 36.31 -17.14 -7.49
N ASP A 8 37.01 -17.22 -6.37
CA ASP A 8 36.45 -17.32 -5.02
C ASP A 8 36.23 -15.94 -4.35
N ARG A 9 36.63 -14.85 -5.03
CA ARG A 9 36.57 -13.50 -4.48
C ARG A 9 36.02 -12.51 -5.48
N ILE A 10 35.33 -11.49 -4.96
CA ILE A 10 35.00 -10.24 -5.67
C ILE A 10 36.09 -9.24 -5.30
N VAL A 11 36.86 -8.80 -6.28
CA VAL A 11 38.01 -7.91 -6.08
C VAL A 11 37.60 -6.50 -6.54
N ILE A 12 37.58 -5.55 -5.62
CA ILE A 12 37.25 -4.12 -5.86
C ILE A 12 38.52 -3.31 -5.70
N ARG A 13 38.80 -2.43 -6.66
CA ARG A 13 39.96 -1.50 -6.59
C ARG A 13 39.50 -0.09 -6.98
N GLY A 14 39.85 0.87 -6.12
CA GLY A 14 39.66 2.29 -6.40
C GLY A 14 38.19 2.74 -6.46
N ALA A 15 37.32 2.22 -5.58
CA ALA A 15 35.93 2.70 -5.55
C ALA A 15 35.83 4.10 -4.94
N ARG A 16 35.22 5.03 -5.69
CA ARG A 16 35.14 6.48 -5.34
C ARG A 16 33.74 7.05 -5.48
N GLU A 17 32.73 6.19 -5.61
CA GLU A 17 31.34 6.64 -5.76
C GLU A 17 30.88 7.44 -4.54
N HIS A 18 30.27 8.61 -4.78
CA HIS A 18 29.81 9.54 -3.74
C HIS A 18 30.88 9.93 -2.71
N ASN A 19 30.77 9.42 -1.47
CA ASN A 19 31.73 9.74 -0.40
C ASN A 19 32.81 8.67 -0.18
N LEU A 20 32.87 7.64 -1.01
CA LEU A 20 33.90 6.60 -0.91
C LEU A 20 35.28 7.14 -1.23
N LYS A 21 36.27 6.78 -0.42
CA LYS A 21 37.65 7.31 -0.49
C LYS A 21 38.62 6.31 -1.08
N ASN A 22 38.45 6.00 -2.40
CA ASN A 22 39.36 5.12 -3.14
C ASN A 22 39.51 3.76 -2.46
N ILE A 23 38.36 3.10 -2.21
CA ILE A 23 38.31 1.84 -1.46
C ILE A 23 38.87 0.68 -2.28
N ASP A 24 39.80 -0.08 -1.69
CA ASP A 24 40.25 -1.40 -2.12
C ASP A 24 39.70 -2.47 -1.17
N LEU A 25 39.00 -3.49 -1.71
CA LEU A 25 38.35 -4.49 -0.89
C LEU A 25 38.23 -5.81 -1.64
N ASP A 26 38.50 -6.92 -0.93
CA ASP A 26 38.35 -8.29 -1.43
C ASP A 26 37.25 -9.01 -0.65
N LEU A 27 36.12 -9.30 -1.30
CA LEU A 27 34.98 -9.98 -0.69
C LEU A 27 34.94 -11.45 -1.08
N PRO A 28 34.70 -12.39 -0.15
CA PRO A 28 34.54 -13.81 -0.47
C PRO A 28 33.22 -14.05 -1.23
N ARG A 29 33.24 -14.94 -2.24
CA ARG A 29 32.02 -15.38 -2.94
C ARG A 29 31.32 -16.50 -2.19
N ASN A 30 30.02 -16.67 -2.50
CA ASN A 30 29.17 -17.72 -1.90
C ASN A 30 29.13 -17.65 -0.37
N LYS A 31 29.14 -16.44 0.16
CA LYS A 31 29.13 -16.12 1.58
C LYS A 31 28.05 -15.10 1.91
N LEU A 32 27.63 -15.07 3.17
CA LEU A 32 26.82 -14.00 3.74
C LEU A 32 27.75 -12.87 4.19
N ILE A 33 27.73 -11.77 3.43
CA ILE A 33 28.56 -10.60 3.66
C ILE A 33 27.66 -9.51 4.22
N VAL A 34 28.01 -8.95 5.37
CA VAL A 34 27.28 -7.82 5.94
C VAL A 34 28.12 -6.56 5.88
N ILE A 35 27.55 -5.48 5.33
CA ILE A 35 28.17 -4.15 5.29
C ILE A 35 27.50 -3.30 6.35
N SER A 36 28.28 -2.89 7.37
CA SER A 36 27.83 -2.06 8.48
C SER A 36 28.59 -0.74 8.56
N GLY A 37 28.20 0.14 9.49
CA GLY A 37 28.80 1.45 9.72
C GLY A 37 27.77 2.54 9.97
N LEU A 38 28.18 3.74 10.34
CA LEU A 38 27.29 4.88 10.66
C LEU A 38 26.36 5.23 9.49
N SER A 39 25.22 5.86 9.79
CA SER A 39 24.36 6.42 8.76
C SER A 39 25.12 7.46 7.95
N GLY A 40 25.03 7.38 6.59
CA GLY A 40 25.81 8.25 5.70
C GLY A 40 27.30 7.95 5.60
N SER A 41 27.80 6.80 6.09
CA SER A 41 29.22 6.41 5.98
C SER A 41 29.64 5.95 4.59
N GLY A 42 28.70 5.61 3.69
CA GLY A 42 28.98 5.12 2.32
C GLY A 42 28.63 3.65 2.08
N LYS A 43 27.90 2.99 3.00
CA LYS A 43 27.46 1.59 2.86
C LYS A 43 26.66 1.34 1.58
N SER A 44 25.61 2.13 1.37
CA SER A 44 24.76 2.01 0.19
C SER A 44 25.51 2.38 -1.09
N SER A 45 26.44 3.35 -1.03
CA SER A 45 27.31 3.71 -2.15
C SER A 45 28.21 2.53 -2.58
N LEU A 46 28.73 1.74 -1.64
CA LEU A 46 29.49 0.55 -1.97
C LEU A 46 28.59 -0.59 -2.46
N ALA A 47 27.47 -0.87 -1.76
CA ALA A 47 26.61 -2.02 -2.07
C ALA A 47 25.80 -1.81 -3.35
N PHE A 48 25.12 -0.68 -3.49
CA PHE A 48 24.16 -0.41 -4.58
C PHE A 48 24.78 0.40 -5.71
N ASP A 49 25.37 1.56 -5.41
CA ASP A 49 25.87 2.47 -6.45
C ASP A 49 27.19 1.97 -7.08
N THR A 50 27.91 1.05 -6.44
CA THR A 50 29.14 0.45 -6.96
C THR A 50 28.93 -1.01 -7.37
N LEU A 51 28.69 -1.95 -6.44
CA LEU A 51 28.64 -3.38 -6.73
C LEU A 51 27.42 -3.78 -7.57
N PHE A 52 26.22 -3.35 -7.15
CA PHE A 52 25.00 -3.66 -7.90
C PHE A 52 25.01 -2.97 -9.27
N ALA A 53 25.33 -1.69 -9.31
CA ALA A 53 25.32 -0.91 -10.54
C ALA A 53 26.28 -1.49 -11.60
N GLU A 54 27.50 -1.88 -11.20
CA GLU A 54 28.44 -2.51 -12.12
C GLU A 54 28.03 -3.93 -12.53
N GLY A 55 27.48 -4.71 -11.60
CA GLY A 55 26.95 -6.04 -11.90
C GLY A 55 25.80 -6.01 -12.89
N GLN A 56 24.86 -5.07 -12.70
CA GLN A 56 23.73 -4.87 -13.59
C GLN A 56 24.19 -4.30 -14.96
N ARG A 57 25.11 -3.34 -14.96
CA ARG A 57 25.67 -2.77 -16.19
C ARG A 57 26.29 -3.85 -17.06
N ARG A 58 27.13 -4.75 -16.50
CA ARG A 58 27.75 -5.87 -17.24
C ARG A 58 26.72 -6.86 -17.76
N TYR A 59 25.70 -7.15 -16.98
CA TYR A 59 24.60 -8.01 -17.42
C TYR A 59 23.87 -7.38 -18.60
N MET A 60 23.55 -6.09 -18.54
CA MET A 60 22.90 -5.33 -19.60
C MET A 60 23.75 -5.29 -20.88
N GLU A 61 25.07 -5.12 -20.74
CA GLU A 61 25.99 -5.15 -21.89
C GLU A 61 26.05 -6.52 -22.59
N SER A 62 25.77 -7.60 -21.84
CA SER A 62 25.70 -8.95 -22.42
C SER A 62 24.46 -9.21 -23.25
N LEU A 63 23.41 -8.36 -23.11
CA LEU A 63 22.14 -8.49 -23.84
C LEU A 63 22.27 -8.00 -25.29
N SER A 64 21.32 -8.42 -26.15
CA SER A 64 21.26 -7.99 -27.54
C SER A 64 21.08 -6.46 -27.64
N SER A 65 21.54 -5.87 -28.77
CA SER A 65 21.38 -4.41 -29.01
C SER A 65 19.91 -3.97 -28.98
N TYR A 66 19.01 -4.85 -29.41
CA TYR A 66 17.55 -4.59 -29.35
C TYR A 66 17.06 -4.49 -27.90
N ALA A 67 17.41 -5.43 -27.03
CA ALA A 67 17.02 -5.38 -25.61
C ALA A 67 17.60 -4.15 -24.89
N ARG A 68 18.83 -3.74 -25.24
CA ARG A 68 19.46 -2.54 -24.66
C ARG A 68 18.74 -1.22 -24.99
N GLN A 69 18.08 -1.14 -26.16
CA GLN A 69 17.31 0.06 -26.54
C GLN A 69 16.10 0.30 -25.63
N PHE A 70 15.51 -0.76 -25.04
CA PHE A 70 14.37 -0.64 -24.14
C PHE A 70 14.78 -0.44 -22.68
N LEU A 71 15.95 -0.91 -22.29
CA LEU A 71 16.40 -0.91 -20.88
C LEU A 71 17.27 0.32 -20.53
N GLY A 72 17.68 1.09 -21.52
CA GLY A 72 18.55 2.24 -21.36
C GLY A 72 20.03 1.87 -21.16
N THR A 73 20.90 2.87 -21.13
CA THR A 73 22.32 2.72 -20.76
C THR A 73 22.50 3.13 -19.31
N MET A 74 23.19 2.31 -18.52
CA MET A 74 23.57 2.68 -17.16
C MET A 74 24.96 3.33 -17.18
N ASP A 75 25.13 4.37 -16.39
CA ASP A 75 26.42 5.00 -16.20
C ASP A 75 27.37 4.02 -15.49
N LYS A 76 28.65 4.07 -15.87
CA LYS A 76 29.68 3.28 -15.20
C LYS A 76 29.96 3.91 -13.83
N PRO A 77 29.91 3.16 -12.72
CA PRO A 77 30.27 3.69 -11.41
C PRO A 77 31.74 4.13 -11.39
N ASP A 78 32.06 5.10 -10.53
CA ASP A 78 33.44 5.58 -10.36
C ASP A 78 34.27 4.57 -9.56
N VAL A 79 34.81 3.63 -10.32
CA VAL A 79 35.65 2.53 -9.81
C VAL A 79 36.70 2.16 -10.87
N ASP A 80 37.92 1.90 -10.43
CA ASP A 80 38.99 1.53 -11.34
C ASP A 80 38.74 0.11 -11.91
N MET A 81 38.47 -0.87 -11.04
CA MET A 81 38.28 -2.26 -11.44
C MET A 81 37.40 -3.02 -10.44
N ILE A 82 36.50 -3.86 -10.96
CA ILE A 82 35.82 -4.90 -10.17
C ILE A 82 35.90 -6.21 -10.92
N GLU A 83 36.43 -7.26 -10.29
CA GLU A 83 36.48 -8.62 -10.84
C GLU A 83 35.65 -9.61 -10.01
N GLY A 84 35.26 -10.74 -10.59
CA GLY A 84 34.54 -11.80 -9.91
C GLY A 84 33.05 -11.55 -9.65
N LEU A 85 32.44 -10.53 -10.27
CA LEU A 85 31.00 -10.26 -10.12
C LEU A 85 30.15 -11.37 -10.75
N SER A 86 29.13 -11.79 -10.04
CA SER A 86 27.99 -12.57 -10.56
C SER A 86 26.86 -11.64 -11.02
N PRO A 87 25.87 -12.15 -11.79
CA PRO A 87 24.63 -11.41 -12.03
C PRO A 87 24.02 -10.92 -10.70
N ALA A 88 23.70 -9.63 -10.64
CA ALA A 88 23.29 -8.98 -9.40
C ALA A 88 21.78 -8.73 -9.37
N ILE A 89 21.17 -9.01 -8.23
CA ILE A 89 19.75 -8.72 -7.93
C ILE A 89 19.71 -7.84 -6.69
N SER A 90 19.06 -6.65 -6.79
CA SER A 90 18.85 -5.78 -5.63
C SER A 90 17.45 -5.93 -5.06
N ILE A 91 17.36 -5.87 -3.73
CA ILE A 91 16.11 -5.87 -2.98
C ILE A 91 16.12 -4.64 -2.06
N GLU A 92 15.67 -3.52 -2.63
CA GLU A 92 15.64 -2.22 -1.95
C GLU A 92 14.32 -1.97 -1.23
N GLN A 93 14.36 -1.11 -0.21
CA GLN A 93 13.21 -0.69 0.57
C GLN A 93 12.31 0.32 -0.17
N LYS A 94 12.87 1.20 -0.99
CA LYS A 94 12.25 2.43 -1.49
C LYS A 94 11.09 2.28 -2.48
N SER A 95 10.84 1.13 -3.07
CA SER A 95 9.82 0.98 -4.11
C SER A 95 8.55 0.30 -3.61
N THR A 96 7.69 1.01 -2.91
CA THR A 96 6.29 0.57 -2.73
C THR A 96 5.55 0.74 -4.06
N ASN A 97 4.93 -0.33 -4.52
CA ASN A 97 4.11 -0.29 -5.73
C ASN A 97 2.83 0.50 -5.44
N LYS A 98 2.71 1.69 -6.03
CA LYS A 98 1.53 2.57 -5.87
C LYS A 98 0.35 2.18 -6.76
N ASN A 99 0.41 1.06 -7.46
CA ASN A 99 -0.69 0.63 -8.30
C ASN A 99 -1.81 0.02 -7.42
N PRO A 100 -3.02 0.61 -7.38
CA PRO A 100 -4.12 0.14 -6.54
C PRO A 100 -4.66 -1.24 -6.92
N ARG A 101 -4.26 -1.75 -8.09
CA ARG A 101 -4.58 -3.11 -8.54
C ARG A 101 -3.58 -4.16 -8.10
N SER A 102 -2.44 -3.76 -7.56
CA SER A 102 -1.44 -4.70 -7.06
C SER A 102 -1.82 -5.21 -5.67
N THR A 103 -1.81 -6.53 -5.50
CA THR A 103 -2.04 -7.20 -4.22
C THR A 103 -0.85 -8.09 -3.88
N VAL A 104 -0.75 -8.55 -2.63
CA VAL A 104 0.25 -9.55 -2.21
C VAL A 104 0.22 -10.75 -3.16
N GLY A 105 -0.97 -11.28 -3.45
CA GLY A 105 -1.13 -12.43 -4.35
C GLY A 105 -0.63 -12.20 -5.77
N THR A 106 -0.79 -10.97 -6.32
CA THR A 106 -0.30 -10.65 -7.68
C THR A 106 1.21 -10.41 -7.71
N ILE A 107 1.79 -9.81 -6.68
CA ILE A 107 3.24 -9.57 -6.61
C ILE A 107 4.01 -10.89 -6.44
N THR A 108 3.44 -11.82 -5.67
CA THR A 108 4.03 -13.15 -5.43
C THR A 108 3.70 -14.17 -6.53
N GLU A 109 2.94 -13.77 -7.54
CA GLU A 109 2.41 -14.62 -8.61
C GLU A 109 1.48 -15.76 -8.12
N ILE A 110 1.22 -15.88 -6.81
CA ILE A 110 0.34 -16.91 -6.26
C ILE A 110 -1.06 -16.80 -6.84
N TYR A 111 -1.54 -15.56 -7.05
CA TYR A 111 -2.86 -15.32 -7.63
C TYR A 111 -2.99 -15.84 -9.06
N ASP A 112 -1.92 -15.85 -9.85
CA ASP A 112 -1.92 -16.42 -11.20
C ASP A 112 -2.07 -17.95 -11.17
N TYR A 113 -1.44 -18.59 -10.19
CA TYR A 113 -1.65 -20.03 -9.95
C TYR A 113 -3.06 -20.31 -9.41
N TYR A 114 -3.64 -19.44 -8.58
CA TYR A 114 -5.04 -19.56 -8.16
C TYR A 114 -5.97 -19.50 -9.37
N ARG A 115 -5.79 -18.51 -10.24
CA ARG A 115 -6.57 -18.40 -11.48
C ARG A 115 -6.51 -19.67 -12.33
N LEU A 116 -5.33 -20.28 -12.42
CA LEU A 116 -5.12 -21.52 -13.16
C LEU A 116 -5.81 -22.70 -12.45
N LEU A 117 -5.70 -22.79 -11.13
CA LEU A 117 -6.36 -23.81 -10.31
C LEU A 117 -7.89 -23.75 -10.48
N PHE A 118 -8.49 -22.57 -10.32
CA PHE A 118 -9.93 -22.38 -10.46
C PHE A 118 -10.44 -22.62 -11.89
N ALA A 119 -9.64 -22.32 -12.90
CA ALA A 119 -10.00 -22.61 -14.29
C ALA A 119 -9.94 -24.11 -14.64
N ARG A 120 -9.15 -24.92 -13.91
CA ARG A 120 -8.91 -26.33 -14.25
C ARG A 120 -9.60 -27.32 -13.32
N ALA A 121 -9.72 -26.96 -12.03
CA ALA A 121 -10.30 -27.83 -10.99
C ALA A 121 -11.44 -27.14 -10.22
N GLY A 122 -11.97 -26.02 -10.73
CA GLY A 122 -13.07 -25.29 -10.09
C GLY A 122 -14.44 -25.84 -10.47
N HIS A 123 -15.33 -25.88 -9.46
CA HIS A 123 -16.74 -26.27 -9.60
C HIS A 123 -17.60 -25.00 -9.73
N ALA A 124 -18.33 -24.90 -10.85
CA ALA A 124 -19.17 -23.74 -11.10
C ALA A 124 -20.50 -23.86 -10.35
N HIS A 125 -20.90 -22.77 -9.69
CA HIS A 125 -22.20 -22.64 -9.01
C HIS A 125 -22.93 -21.41 -9.56
N CYS A 126 -24.25 -21.49 -9.57
CA CYS A 126 -25.08 -20.37 -9.98
C CYS A 126 -24.93 -19.20 -8.99
N PRO A 127 -24.55 -18.00 -9.45
CA PRO A 127 -24.34 -16.84 -8.55
C PRO A 127 -25.63 -16.35 -7.86
N VAL A 128 -26.81 -16.82 -8.31
CA VAL A 128 -28.12 -16.43 -7.75
C VAL A 128 -28.68 -17.47 -6.81
N CYS A 129 -28.74 -18.74 -7.21
CA CYS A 129 -29.36 -19.81 -6.40
C CYS A 129 -28.36 -20.76 -5.73
N GLY A 130 -27.04 -20.63 -6.03
CA GLY A 130 -25.99 -21.48 -5.46
C GLY A 130 -25.94 -22.92 -5.99
N ARG A 131 -26.81 -23.30 -6.91
CA ARG A 131 -26.84 -24.67 -7.48
C ARG A 131 -25.58 -24.92 -8.29
N GLU A 132 -24.99 -26.11 -8.11
CA GLU A 132 -23.83 -26.53 -8.91
C GLU A 132 -24.22 -26.69 -10.40
N ILE A 133 -23.38 -26.15 -11.26
CA ILE A 133 -23.56 -26.19 -12.72
C ILE A 133 -22.47 -27.09 -13.30
N ARG A 134 -22.87 -28.17 -13.95
CA ARG A 134 -21.97 -29.12 -14.64
C ARG A 134 -22.34 -29.20 -16.12
N GLU A 135 -21.33 -29.23 -16.97
CA GLU A 135 -21.49 -29.63 -18.35
C GLU A 135 -21.71 -31.13 -18.42
N GLN A 136 -22.74 -31.55 -19.15
CA GLN A 136 -23.03 -32.95 -19.38
C GLN A 136 -22.84 -33.28 -20.84
N THR A 137 -22.10 -34.33 -21.14
CA THR A 137 -22.06 -34.87 -22.53
C THR A 137 -23.40 -35.54 -22.87
N VAL A 138 -23.67 -35.63 -24.18
CA VAL A 138 -24.90 -36.33 -24.64
C VAL A 138 -24.98 -37.74 -24.04
N ASP A 139 -23.86 -38.46 -24.02
CA ASP A 139 -23.81 -39.82 -23.49
C ASP A 139 -24.13 -39.83 -21.97
N GLN A 140 -23.60 -38.89 -21.20
CA GLN A 140 -23.92 -38.78 -19.78
C GLN A 140 -25.39 -38.44 -19.54
N ILE A 141 -26.00 -37.61 -20.38
CA ILE A 141 -27.44 -37.32 -20.29
C ILE A 141 -28.24 -38.56 -20.59
N ILE A 142 -27.87 -39.32 -21.64
CA ILE A 142 -28.53 -40.55 -22.03
C ILE A 142 -28.38 -41.61 -20.91
N ASP A 143 -27.19 -41.79 -20.36
CA ASP A 143 -26.92 -42.74 -19.30
C ASP A 143 -27.71 -42.38 -18.04
N ALA A 144 -27.80 -41.09 -17.70
CA ALA A 144 -28.62 -40.62 -16.59
C ALA A 144 -30.12 -40.93 -16.80
N ILE A 145 -30.64 -40.69 -17.99
CA ILE A 145 -32.05 -41.02 -18.31
C ILE A 145 -32.26 -42.53 -18.31
N MET A 146 -31.33 -43.30 -18.87
CA MET A 146 -31.41 -44.76 -18.92
C MET A 146 -31.25 -45.45 -17.56
N SER A 147 -30.71 -44.72 -16.56
CA SER A 147 -30.63 -45.22 -15.17
C SER A 147 -31.97 -45.22 -14.44
N TRP A 148 -33.01 -44.63 -15.01
CA TRP A 148 -34.36 -44.66 -14.43
C TRP A 148 -35.01 -46.00 -14.67
N GLU A 149 -36.06 -46.31 -13.91
CA GLU A 149 -36.74 -47.59 -13.95
C GLU A 149 -37.30 -47.89 -15.36
N GLU A 150 -37.13 -49.12 -15.80
CA GLU A 150 -37.68 -49.61 -17.07
C GLU A 150 -39.21 -49.49 -17.07
N GLY A 151 -39.80 -49.06 -18.18
CA GLY A 151 -41.24 -48.77 -18.27
C GLY A 151 -41.62 -47.33 -17.90
N THR A 152 -40.69 -46.54 -17.39
CA THR A 152 -40.96 -45.11 -17.08
C THR A 152 -41.33 -44.35 -18.37
N LYS A 153 -42.44 -43.61 -18.33
CA LYS A 153 -42.87 -42.72 -19.42
C LYS A 153 -42.19 -41.38 -19.31
N ILE A 154 -41.42 -41.03 -20.30
CA ILE A 154 -40.69 -39.73 -20.34
C ILE A 154 -41.15 -38.85 -21.50
N GLN A 155 -41.03 -37.53 -21.32
CA GLN A 155 -41.14 -36.58 -22.43
C GLN A 155 -39.87 -35.74 -22.48
N ILE A 156 -39.33 -35.57 -23.70
CA ILE A 156 -38.14 -34.74 -23.96
C ILE A 156 -38.63 -33.41 -24.48
N LEU A 157 -38.30 -32.32 -23.75
CA LEU A 157 -38.74 -30.97 -24.05
C LEU A 157 -37.54 -30.13 -24.35
N ALA A 158 -37.65 -29.31 -25.42
CA ALA A 158 -36.64 -28.28 -25.78
C ALA A 158 -37.13 -26.89 -25.38
N PRO A 159 -36.58 -26.28 -24.32
CA PRO A 159 -37.00 -24.96 -23.81
C PRO A 159 -36.42 -23.85 -24.70
N VAL A 160 -37.15 -23.47 -25.76
CA VAL A 160 -36.73 -22.46 -26.74
C VAL A 160 -36.92 -21.03 -26.25
N ILE A 161 -37.90 -20.78 -25.37
CA ILE A 161 -38.15 -19.49 -24.74
C ILE A 161 -38.31 -19.72 -23.24
N ARG A 162 -37.63 -18.92 -22.42
CA ARG A 162 -37.71 -18.96 -20.96
C ARG A 162 -37.95 -17.54 -20.42
N GLY A 163 -39.12 -17.29 -19.89
CA GLY A 163 -39.50 -16.05 -19.21
C GLY A 163 -39.27 -14.75 -19.99
N LYS A 164 -39.37 -14.78 -21.33
CA LYS A 164 -39.19 -13.58 -22.17
C LYS A 164 -40.52 -13.00 -22.60
N LYS A 165 -40.61 -11.68 -22.64
CA LYS A 165 -41.79 -10.94 -23.19
C LYS A 165 -41.80 -11.03 -24.69
N GLY A 166 -43.01 -11.16 -25.28
CA GLY A 166 -43.18 -11.17 -26.74
C GLY A 166 -44.24 -12.18 -27.19
N GLU A 167 -44.72 -12.05 -28.41
CA GLU A 167 -45.70 -12.98 -29.07
C GLU A 167 -45.03 -14.26 -29.56
N HIS A 168 -43.72 -14.26 -29.79
CA HIS A 168 -42.87 -15.40 -30.18
C HIS A 168 -43.39 -16.17 -31.41
N THR A 169 -44.20 -15.54 -32.28
CA THR A 169 -44.86 -16.18 -33.43
C THR A 169 -43.89 -16.87 -34.40
N LYS A 170 -42.73 -16.19 -34.64
CA LYS A 170 -41.69 -16.77 -35.54
C LYS A 170 -41.13 -18.08 -35.02
N ILE A 171 -40.88 -18.19 -33.72
CA ILE A 171 -40.32 -19.40 -33.09
C ILE A 171 -41.30 -20.55 -33.12
N ILE A 172 -42.60 -20.25 -32.91
CA ILE A 172 -43.71 -21.22 -33.04
C ILE A 172 -43.84 -21.72 -34.47
N GLU A 173 -43.77 -20.78 -35.45
CA GLU A 173 -43.81 -21.15 -36.86
C GLU A 173 -42.60 -21.99 -37.31
N ASP A 174 -41.41 -21.63 -36.87
CA ASP A 174 -40.18 -22.35 -37.18
C ASP A 174 -40.21 -23.77 -36.58
N ALA A 175 -40.74 -23.92 -35.34
CA ALA A 175 -40.94 -25.23 -34.73
C ALA A 175 -41.94 -26.07 -35.51
N LYS A 176 -43.05 -25.47 -36.00
CA LYS A 176 -44.02 -26.14 -36.83
C LYS A 176 -43.42 -26.57 -38.21
N LYS A 177 -42.62 -25.70 -38.84
CA LYS A 177 -41.91 -26.01 -40.11
C LYS A 177 -40.89 -27.14 -39.91
N SER A 178 -40.29 -27.26 -38.73
CA SER A 178 -39.35 -28.34 -38.40
C SER A 178 -40.04 -29.67 -38.06
N GLY A 179 -41.37 -29.74 -38.17
CA GLY A 179 -42.16 -30.95 -38.04
C GLY A 179 -42.57 -31.29 -36.61
N PHE A 180 -42.33 -30.40 -35.65
CA PHE A 180 -42.83 -30.63 -34.25
C PHE A 180 -44.35 -30.39 -34.21
N VAL A 181 -45.04 -31.22 -33.41
CA VAL A 181 -46.51 -31.22 -33.33
C VAL A 181 -47.05 -30.52 -32.09
N ARG A 182 -46.24 -30.47 -31.01
CA ARG A 182 -46.70 -30.01 -29.68
C ARG A 182 -45.68 -29.15 -29.05
N ALA A 183 -46.16 -28.20 -28.25
CA ALA A 183 -45.37 -27.40 -27.35
C ALA A 183 -46.08 -27.28 -25.99
N ARG A 184 -45.30 -27.10 -24.94
CA ARG A 184 -45.77 -26.69 -23.63
C ARG A 184 -45.52 -25.18 -23.51
N ILE A 185 -46.60 -24.42 -23.36
CA ILE A 185 -46.55 -22.97 -23.26
C ILE A 185 -47.09 -22.56 -21.91
N ASP A 186 -46.26 -21.87 -21.10
CA ASP A 186 -46.57 -21.48 -19.73
C ASP A 186 -47.12 -22.65 -18.87
N GLY A 187 -46.56 -23.85 -19.08
CA GLY A 187 -46.93 -25.05 -18.39
C GLY A 187 -48.11 -25.81 -19.01
N VAL A 188 -48.81 -25.26 -20.00
CA VAL A 188 -49.97 -25.87 -20.63
C VAL A 188 -49.58 -26.47 -22.00
N MET A 189 -50.01 -27.72 -22.28
CA MET A 189 -49.77 -28.40 -23.52
C MET A 189 -50.66 -27.84 -24.62
N ALA A 190 -50.07 -27.43 -25.75
CA ALA A 190 -50.74 -26.90 -26.92
C ALA A 190 -50.30 -27.64 -28.21
N LEU A 191 -51.20 -27.76 -29.14
CA LEU A 191 -50.86 -28.24 -30.49
C LEU A 191 -50.35 -27.06 -31.29
N LEU A 192 -49.23 -27.24 -32.01
CA LEU A 192 -48.63 -26.17 -32.83
C LEU A 192 -49.49 -25.87 -34.10
N ASP A 193 -50.45 -26.71 -34.42
CA ASP A 193 -51.43 -26.47 -35.51
C ASP A 193 -52.58 -25.56 -35.12
N ASP A 194 -52.83 -25.42 -33.82
CA ASP A 194 -53.83 -24.52 -33.32
C ASP A 194 -53.38 -23.05 -33.33
N PRO A 195 -54.28 -22.07 -33.44
CA PRO A 195 -53.90 -20.67 -33.42
C PRO A 195 -53.47 -20.22 -32.02
N ILE A 196 -52.14 -20.15 -31.81
CA ILE A 196 -51.55 -19.72 -30.54
C ILE A 196 -51.35 -18.21 -30.55
N LYS A 197 -52.03 -17.51 -29.63
CA LYS A 197 -51.89 -16.04 -29.44
C LYS A 197 -51.33 -15.79 -28.05
N LEU A 198 -50.12 -15.19 -27.99
CA LEU A 198 -49.46 -14.83 -26.75
C LEU A 198 -49.49 -13.33 -26.53
N ASP A 199 -49.54 -12.92 -25.26
CA ASP A 199 -49.60 -11.51 -24.87
C ASP A 199 -48.19 -10.91 -24.95
N LYS A 200 -48.01 -9.90 -25.81
CA LYS A 200 -46.72 -9.21 -25.99
C LYS A 200 -46.12 -8.60 -24.71
N GLN A 201 -46.96 -8.26 -23.73
CA GLN A 201 -46.53 -7.63 -22.50
C GLN A 201 -46.18 -8.60 -21.35
N LYS A 202 -46.57 -9.85 -21.47
CA LYS A 202 -46.34 -10.91 -20.52
C LYS A 202 -45.04 -11.68 -20.82
N LYS A 203 -44.43 -12.24 -19.79
CA LYS A 203 -43.34 -13.18 -19.94
C LYS A 203 -43.90 -14.56 -20.24
N HIS A 204 -43.39 -15.22 -21.29
CA HIS A 204 -43.80 -16.56 -21.69
C HIS A 204 -42.63 -17.51 -21.65
N SER A 205 -42.91 -18.78 -21.37
CA SER A 205 -41.99 -19.91 -21.52
C SER A 205 -42.56 -20.88 -22.54
N ILE A 206 -41.76 -21.24 -23.55
CA ILE A 206 -42.16 -22.13 -24.64
C ILE A 206 -41.16 -23.29 -24.69
N GLU A 207 -41.65 -24.50 -24.58
CA GLU A 207 -40.90 -25.75 -24.65
C GLU A 207 -41.50 -26.64 -25.72
N ILE A 208 -40.67 -26.98 -26.70
CA ILE A 208 -41.10 -27.85 -27.79
C ILE A 208 -41.03 -29.30 -27.30
N VAL A 209 -42.09 -30.09 -27.49
CA VAL A 209 -42.07 -31.53 -27.19
C VAL A 209 -41.40 -32.22 -28.38
N VAL A 210 -40.15 -32.70 -28.15
CA VAL A 210 -39.35 -33.35 -29.18
C VAL A 210 -39.75 -34.80 -29.31
N ASP A 211 -39.87 -35.54 -28.21
CA ASP A 211 -40.27 -36.94 -28.22
C ASP A 211 -40.99 -37.38 -26.91
N ARG A 212 -41.71 -38.50 -26.99
CA ARG A 212 -42.33 -39.20 -25.87
C ARG A 212 -41.94 -40.68 -25.94
N ILE A 213 -41.20 -41.12 -24.93
CA ILE A 213 -40.57 -42.44 -24.93
C ILE A 213 -41.00 -43.20 -23.67
N VAL A 214 -41.19 -44.51 -23.79
CA VAL A 214 -41.28 -45.45 -22.68
C VAL A 214 -39.88 -46.07 -22.56
N LEU A 215 -39.22 -45.94 -21.43
CA LEU A 215 -37.87 -46.46 -21.25
C LEU A 215 -37.81 -47.96 -21.32
N SER A 216 -36.94 -48.51 -22.19
CA SER A 216 -36.56 -49.90 -22.33
C SER A 216 -35.11 -49.94 -22.82
N GLN A 217 -34.48 -51.12 -22.76
CA GLN A 217 -33.10 -51.27 -23.22
C GLN A 217 -32.90 -50.94 -24.70
N ASP A 218 -33.95 -51.23 -25.53
CA ASP A 218 -33.89 -51.05 -26.99
C ASP A 218 -34.05 -49.59 -27.45
N VAL A 219 -34.48 -48.68 -26.59
CA VAL A 219 -34.75 -47.29 -27.02
C VAL A 219 -33.55 -46.38 -27.00
N ARG A 220 -32.34 -46.82 -26.58
CA ARG A 220 -31.14 -46.01 -26.44
C ARG A 220 -30.82 -45.18 -27.69
N LYS A 221 -30.91 -45.76 -28.90
CA LYS A 221 -30.65 -45.05 -30.13
C LYS A 221 -31.67 -43.95 -30.38
N ARG A 222 -32.96 -44.23 -30.24
CA ARG A 222 -34.02 -43.25 -30.39
C ARG A 222 -33.93 -42.16 -29.34
N LEU A 223 -33.55 -42.48 -28.11
CA LEU A 223 -33.32 -41.54 -27.03
C LEU A 223 -32.15 -40.58 -27.42
N SER A 224 -31.03 -41.11 -27.95
CA SER A 224 -29.91 -40.32 -28.42
C SER A 224 -30.31 -39.32 -29.47
N ASP A 225 -31.00 -39.74 -30.54
CA ASP A 225 -31.46 -38.88 -31.63
C ASP A 225 -32.42 -37.80 -31.12
N SER A 226 -33.28 -38.11 -30.16
CA SER A 226 -34.25 -37.18 -29.57
C SER A 226 -33.57 -36.18 -28.64
N VAL A 227 -32.60 -36.61 -27.81
CA VAL A 227 -31.81 -35.75 -26.94
C VAL A 227 -30.96 -34.75 -27.76
N GLU A 228 -30.26 -35.24 -28.80
CA GLU A 228 -29.49 -34.38 -29.71
C GLU A 228 -30.36 -33.35 -30.40
N THR A 229 -31.52 -33.76 -30.89
CA THR A 229 -32.49 -32.85 -31.54
C THR A 229 -32.99 -31.79 -30.57
N ALA A 230 -33.30 -32.17 -29.36
CA ALA A 230 -33.75 -31.25 -28.33
C ALA A 230 -32.66 -30.27 -27.91
N LEU A 231 -31.41 -30.74 -27.69
CA LEU A 231 -30.26 -29.92 -27.37
C LEU A 231 -29.96 -28.88 -28.47
N ASN A 232 -29.98 -29.34 -29.74
CA ASN A 232 -29.76 -28.44 -30.88
C ASN A 232 -30.87 -27.36 -31.00
N SER A 233 -32.13 -27.74 -30.74
CA SER A 233 -33.28 -26.83 -30.84
C SER A 233 -33.31 -25.78 -29.71
N ALA A 234 -32.85 -26.13 -28.51
CA ALA A 234 -32.89 -25.25 -27.34
C ALA A 234 -31.51 -24.71 -26.93
N GLY A 235 -30.54 -24.79 -27.83
CA GLY A 235 -29.22 -24.21 -27.61
C GLY A 235 -28.45 -24.89 -26.49
N GLY A 236 -28.60 -26.21 -26.32
CA GLY A 236 -27.82 -27.05 -25.38
C GLY A 236 -28.47 -27.32 -24.04
N ILE A 237 -29.73 -27.03 -23.86
CA ILE A 237 -30.51 -27.35 -22.65
C ILE A 237 -31.73 -28.16 -23.02
N ILE A 238 -32.05 -29.19 -22.23
CA ILE A 238 -33.26 -29.97 -22.33
C ILE A 238 -33.96 -30.16 -21.01
N VAL A 239 -35.24 -30.33 -21.03
CA VAL A 239 -36.06 -30.74 -19.88
C VAL A 239 -36.63 -32.12 -20.19
N VAL A 240 -36.42 -33.07 -19.28
CA VAL A 240 -37.02 -34.39 -19.40
C VAL A 240 -38.01 -34.55 -18.27
N THR A 241 -39.29 -34.70 -18.61
CA THR A 241 -40.31 -35.01 -17.63
C THR A 241 -40.45 -36.50 -17.48
N ARG A 242 -40.48 -37.01 -16.27
CA ARG A 242 -40.83 -38.44 -15.99
C ARG A 242 -42.06 -38.51 -15.09
N ARG A 243 -42.88 -39.52 -15.35
CA ARG A 243 -44.09 -39.74 -14.57
C ARG A 243 -43.84 -40.75 -13.49
N ILE A 244 -43.97 -40.37 -12.23
CA ILE A 244 -43.82 -41.19 -11.03
C ILE A 244 -45.09 -40.98 -10.18
N ASP A 245 -45.78 -42.04 -9.81
CA ASP A 245 -46.95 -41.99 -8.93
C ASP A 245 -47.97 -40.91 -9.30
N ASP A 246 -48.31 -40.82 -10.58
CA ASP A 246 -49.24 -39.85 -11.19
C ASP A 246 -48.79 -38.37 -11.10
N ARG A 247 -47.53 -38.09 -10.75
CA ARG A 247 -46.93 -36.76 -10.79
C ARG A 247 -45.85 -36.71 -11.85
N ASP A 248 -45.82 -35.59 -12.55
CA ASP A 248 -44.75 -35.33 -13.52
C ASP A 248 -43.60 -34.63 -12.79
N GLU A 249 -42.45 -35.31 -12.73
CA GLU A 249 -41.20 -34.79 -12.22
C GLU A 249 -40.33 -34.27 -13.40
N GLU A 250 -39.79 -33.08 -13.28
CA GLU A 250 -38.96 -32.46 -14.29
C GLU A 250 -37.48 -32.53 -13.91
N VAL A 251 -36.65 -33.07 -14.82
CA VAL A 251 -35.22 -33.11 -14.67
C VAL A 251 -34.57 -32.31 -15.81
N PHE A 252 -33.73 -31.38 -15.45
CA PHE A 252 -33.03 -30.54 -16.38
C PHE A 252 -31.64 -31.09 -16.68
N PHE A 253 -31.27 -31.12 -17.95
CA PHE A 253 -29.91 -31.44 -18.40
C PHE A 253 -29.39 -30.34 -19.30
N SER A 254 -28.07 -30.09 -19.24
CA SER A 254 -27.45 -29.03 -20.02
C SER A 254 -26.08 -29.46 -20.54
N GLN A 255 -25.84 -29.24 -21.83
CA GLN A 255 -24.52 -29.31 -22.45
C GLN A 255 -23.72 -28.04 -22.27
N LYS A 256 -24.32 -26.93 -21.78
CA LYS A 256 -23.71 -25.67 -21.56
C LYS A 256 -23.66 -25.36 -20.06
N ASN A 257 -22.67 -24.63 -19.63
CA ASN A 257 -22.58 -24.11 -18.27
C ASN A 257 -23.72 -23.12 -17.97
N ALA A 258 -24.96 -23.61 -17.82
CA ALA A 258 -26.13 -22.80 -17.54
C ALA A 258 -26.93 -23.36 -16.36
N CYS A 259 -27.35 -22.46 -15.47
CA CYS A 259 -28.22 -22.84 -14.36
C CYS A 259 -29.60 -23.23 -14.89
N PRO A 260 -30.10 -24.46 -14.60
CA PRO A 260 -31.42 -24.90 -15.03
C PRO A 260 -32.56 -24.06 -14.42
N ASP A 261 -32.42 -23.59 -13.20
CA ASP A 261 -33.48 -22.86 -12.47
C ASP A 261 -33.52 -21.38 -12.82
N CYS A 262 -32.35 -20.73 -12.86
CA CYS A 262 -32.23 -19.26 -13.06
C CYS A 262 -32.03 -18.87 -14.53
N GLY A 263 -31.66 -19.79 -15.41
CA GLY A 263 -31.37 -19.53 -16.80
C GLY A 263 -30.08 -18.73 -17.05
N ILE A 264 -29.24 -18.58 -16.02
CA ILE A 264 -27.97 -17.84 -16.11
C ILE A 264 -26.95 -18.77 -16.75
N SER A 265 -26.30 -18.28 -17.82
CA SER A 265 -25.19 -18.98 -18.45
C SER A 265 -23.89 -18.56 -17.80
N MET A 266 -23.10 -19.52 -17.35
CA MET A 266 -21.74 -19.31 -16.88
C MET A 266 -20.79 -19.24 -18.08
N PRO A 267 -19.86 -18.28 -18.11
CA PRO A 267 -18.82 -18.27 -19.12
C PRO A 267 -17.89 -19.48 -18.96
N GLU A 268 -17.19 -19.83 -20.02
CA GLU A 268 -16.16 -20.86 -19.98
C GLU A 268 -15.11 -20.53 -18.90
N LEU A 269 -14.75 -21.57 -18.10
CA LEU A 269 -13.79 -21.42 -17.02
C LEU A 269 -12.37 -21.27 -17.57
N GLN A 270 -12.00 -20.04 -17.90
CA GLN A 270 -10.66 -19.66 -18.36
C GLN A 270 -9.96 -18.81 -17.30
N PRO A 271 -8.61 -18.82 -17.18
CA PRO A 271 -7.89 -18.02 -16.21
C PRO A 271 -8.21 -16.52 -16.24
N ARG A 272 -8.59 -15.98 -17.40
CA ARG A 272 -9.00 -14.57 -17.54
C ARG A 272 -10.31 -14.22 -16.81
N LEU A 273 -11.20 -15.20 -16.58
CA LEU A 273 -12.44 -15.01 -15.84
C LEU A 273 -12.16 -14.65 -14.38
N PHE A 274 -11.08 -15.17 -13.82
CA PHE A 274 -10.67 -14.98 -12.44
C PHE A 274 -9.69 -13.80 -12.27
N SER A 275 -9.48 -12.97 -13.30
CA SER A 275 -8.59 -11.82 -13.24
C SER A 275 -9.38 -10.53 -13.05
N PHE A 276 -9.13 -9.85 -11.93
CA PHE A 276 -9.68 -8.51 -11.69
C PHE A 276 -8.95 -7.42 -12.50
N ASN A 277 -7.80 -7.73 -13.12
CA ASN A 277 -7.09 -6.84 -14.04
C ASN A 277 -7.56 -6.98 -15.50
N ASN A 278 -8.44 -7.93 -15.78
CA ASN A 278 -8.99 -8.15 -17.10
C ASN A 278 -10.49 -7.79 -17.11
N PRO A 279 -10.98 -7.01 -18.09
CA PRO A 279 -12.40 -6.64 -18.19
C PRO A 279 -13.37 -7.83 -18.21
N PHE A 280 -12.89 -9.01 -18.63
CA PHE A 280 -13.70 -10.24 -18.68
C PHE A 280 -14.05 -10.79 -17.29
N GLY A 281 -13.16 -10.63 -16.30
CA GLY A 281 -13.34 -11.11 -14.92
C GLY A 281 -13.63 -10.02 -13.92
N ALA A 282 -13.23 -8.78 -14.22
CA ALA A 282 -13.37 -7.65 -13.32
C ALA A 282 -14.83 -7.24 -13.09
N CYS A 283 -15.13 -6.78 -11.89
CA CYS A 283 -16.40 -6.14 -11.60
C CYS A 283 -16.63 -4.96 -12.56
N PRO A 284 -17.76 -4.87 -13.27
CA PRO A 284 -18.01 -3.84 -14.26
C PRO A 284 -18.13 -2.43 -13.65
N GLU A 285 -18.52 -2.32 -12.36
CA GLU A 285 -18.70 -1.05 -11.70
C GLU A 285 -17.39 -0.40 -11.23
N CYS A 286 -16.49 -1.17 -10.59
CA CYS A 286 -15.22 -0.65 -10.09
C CYS A 286 -14.03 -1.02 -10.99
N THR A 287 -14.27 -1.69 -12.10
CA THR A 287 -13.22 -2.15 -13.05
C THR A 287 -12.09 -2.92 -12.36
N GLY A 288 -12.43 -3.70 -11.33
CA GLY A 288 -11.48 -4.55 -10.58
C GLY A 288 -10.75 -3.88 -9.43
N LEU A 289 -11.08 -2.64 -9.08
CA LEU A 289 -10.47 -1.93 -7.93
C LEU A 289 -11.03 -2.41 -6.58
N GLY A 290 -12.28 -2.89 -6.55
CA GLY A 290 -12.98 -3.25 -5.30
C GLY A 290 -13.52 -2.05 -4.54
N GLN A 291 -13.08 -0.86 -4.88
CA GLN A 291 -13.36 0.39 -4.21
C GLN A 291 -13.76 1.46 -5.22
N LYS A 292 -14.47 2.47 -4.76
CA LYS A 292 -14.85 3.65 -5.53
C LYS A 292 -14.54 4.90 -4.72
N MET A 293 -14.12 5.96 -5.40
CA MET A 293 -14.01 7.28 -4.82
C MET A 293 -15.40 7.92 -4.84
N GLU A 294 -15.99 8.18 -3.69
CA GLU A 294 -17.32 8.77 -3.57
C GLU A 294 -17.31 10.08 -2.80
N TRP A 295 -18.22 10.97 -3.12
CA TRP A 295 -18.37 12.23 -2.41
C TRP A 295 -18.86 11.98 -0.99
N ASP A 296 -18.10 12.47 -0.02
CA ASP A 296 -18.34 12.25 1.39
C ASP A 296 -19.10 13.43 1.99
N ARG A 297 -20.35 13.20 2.35
CA ARG A 297 -21.20 14.25 2.94
C ARG A 297 -20.61 14.80 4.24
N SER A 298 -19.95 13.98 5.04
CA SER A 298 -19.35 14.41 6.30
C SER A 298 -18.12 15.32 6.09
N LYS A 299 -17.41 15.15 4.97
CA LYS A 299 -16.31 16.04 4.58
C LYS A 299 -16.80 17.32 3.90
N ILE A 300 -17.95 17.25 3.23
CA ILE A 300 -18.57 18.42 2.56
C ILE A 300 -19.23 19.33 3.59
N LEU A 301 -19.88 18.76 4.60
CA LEU A 301 -20.50 19.44 5.73
C LEU A 301 -19.99 18.83 7.03
N PRO A 302 -18.80 19.24 7.49
CA PRO A 302 -18.17 18.64 8.69
C PRO A 302 -18.84 19.05 10.00
N ASP A 303 -19.53 20.19 10.03
CA ASP A 303 -20.24 20.70 11.20
C ASP A 303 -21.55 21.38 10.76
N ASP A 304 -22.66 20.73 10.99
CA ASP A 304 -23.98 21.20 10.65
C ASP A 304 -24.55 22.23 11.65
N SER A 305 -23.88 22.43 12.78
CA SER A 305 -24.21 23.51 13.74
C SER A 305 -23.76 24.90 13.24
N LEU A 306 -22.91 24.94 12.21
CA LEU A 306 -22.50 26.19 11.57
C LEU A 306 -23.49 26.62 10.50
N SER A 307 -23.51 27.93 10.25
CA SER A 307 -24.26 28.52 9.13
C SER A 307 -23.38 28.59 7.87
N PHE A 308 -23.96 28.86 6.70
CA PHE A 308 -23.21 29.08 5.48
C PHE A 308 -22.17 30.21 5.64
N ASN A 309 -22.58 31.36 6.24
CA ASN A 309 -21.69 32.48 6.46
C ASN A 309 -20.57 32.19 7.46
N GLN A 310 -20.76 31.22 8.36
CA GLN A 310 -19.72 30.71 9.26
C GLN A 310 -18.81 29.65 8.62
N GLY A 311 -19.06 29.29 7.35
CA GLY A 311 -18.24 28.33 6.61
C GLY A 311 -18.64 26.88 6.79
N ALA A 312 -19.91 26.56 7.03
CA ALA A 312 -20.45 25.20 7.14
C ALA A 312 -20.00 24.29 5.97
N PHE A 313 -19.87 24.85 4.78
CA PHE A 313 -19.40 24.16 3.57
C PHE A 313 -17.98 24.61 3.18
N PRO A 314 -16.91 23.91 3.57
CA PRO A 314 -15.52 24.32 3.30
C PRO A 314 -15.15 24.44 1.81
N PHE A 315 -15.94 23.84 0.92
CA PHE A 315 -15.79 23.96 -0.53
C PHE A 315 -16.17 25.35 -1.06
N TYR A 316 -17.10 26.03 -0.39
CA TYR A 316 -17.59 27.32 -0.77
C TYR A 316 -17.07 28.39 0.19
N ASN A 317 -16.24 29.33 -0.31
CA ASN A 317 -15.83 30.47 0.49
C ASN A 317 -17.00 31.47 0.61
N PRO A 318 -17.52 31.72 1.81
CA PRO A 318 -18.65 32.68 2.01
C PRO A 318 -18.26 34.14 1.71
N GLU A 319 -16.95 34.48 1.78
CA GLU A 319 -16.45 35.82 1.40
C GLU A 319 -16.42 36.05 -0.12
N SER A 320 -16.53 34.98 -0.90
CA SER A 320 -16.61 35.09 -2.36
C SER A 320 -17.93 35.68 -2.79
N SER A 321 -17.89 36.86 -3.44
CA SER A 321 -19.07 37.52 -3.95
C SER A 321 -19.89 36.63 -4.88
N TRP A 322 -19.26 35.72 -5.64
CA TRP A 322 -19.96 34.74 -6.46
C TRP A 322 -20.77 33.74 -5.63
N ASN A 323 -20.08 33.07 -4.66
CA ASN A 323 -20.77 32.08 -3.82
C ASN A 323 -21.86 32.72 -3.00
N ASN A 324 -21.60 33.86 -2.40
CA ASN A 324 -22.58 34.57 -1.58
C ASN A 324 -23.83 34.98 -2.38
N SER A 325 -23.65 35.56 -3.59
CA SER A 325 -24.78 35.92 -4.45
C SER A 325 -25.63 34.71 -4.85
N MET A 326 -24.99 33.60 -5.19
CA MET A 326 -25.66 32.37 -5.59
C MET A 326 -26.42 31.75 -4.40
N PHE A 327 -25.78 31.59 -3.26
CA PHE A 327 -26.43 31.00 -2.08
C PHE A 327 -27.48 31.91 -1.45
N SER A 328 -27.33 33.25 -1.55
CA SER A 328 -28.41 34.19 -1.13
C SER A 328 -29.67 33.99 -1.95
N ALA A 329 -29.54 33.82 -3.27
CA ALA A 329 -30.70 33.57 -4.13
C ALA A 329 -31.34 32.20 -3.86
N ILE A 330 -30.53 31.17 -3.55
CA ILE A 330 -31.04 29.86 -3.15
C ILE A 330 -31.81 29.97 -1.82
N ALA A 331 -31.25 30.68 -0.85
CA ALA A 331 -31.83 30.88 0.47
C ALA A 331 -33.16 31.66 0.38
N GLU A 332 -33.21 32.68 -0.46
CA GLU A 332 -34.43 33.45 -0.72
C GLU A 332 -35.52 32.60 -1.39
N ALA A 333 -35.16 31.77 -2.37
CA ALA A 333 -36.08 30.89 -3.09
C ALA A 333 -36.71 29.80 -2.21
N GLU A 334 -35.97 29.32 -1.18
CA GLU A 334 -36.45 28.29 -0.23
C GLU A 334 -36.82 28.84 1.15
N GLY A 335 -36.69 30.16 1.38
CA GLY A 335 -37.15 30.83 2.61
C GLY A 335 -36.31 30.47 3.85
N PHE A 336 -34.97 30.43 3.74
CA PHE A 336 -34.09 30.28 4.89
C PHE A 336 -33.00 31.38 4.92
N SER A 337 -32.34 31.54 6.06
CA SER A 337 -31.25 32.52 6.22
C SER A 337 -29.90 31.85 6.05
N LEU A 338 -28.92 32.53 5.39
CA LEU A 338 -27.53 32.10 5.33
C LEU A 338 -26.81 32.14 6.69
N ASP A 339 -27.38 32.81 7.68
CA ASP A 339 -26.88 32.85 9.06
C ASP A 339 -27.54 31.78 9.96
N ALA A 340 -28.51 31.03 9.43
CA ALA A 340 -29.13 29.92 10.16
C ALA A 340 -28.18 28.68 10.15
N PRO A 341 -28.02 28.00 11.27
CA PRO A 341 -27.32 26.71 11.31
C PRO A 341 -27.95 25.72 10.33
N ILE A 342 -27.11 24.91 9.65
CA ILE A 342 -27.60 23.95 8.64
C ILE A 342 -28.56 22.92 9.26
N ASN A 343 -28.29 22.46 10.49
CA ASN A 343 -29.14 21.52 11.22
C ASN A 343 -30.51 22.11 11.63
N SER A 344 -30.71 23.43 11.54
CA SER A 344 -31.98 24.08 11.82
C SER A 344 -32.92 24.16 10.59
N LEU A 345 -32.41 23.81 9.41
CA LEU A 345 -33.20 23.83 8.17
C LEU A 345 -34.18 22.64 8.15
N THR A 346 -35.31 22.86 7.52
CA THR A 346 -36.28 21.78 7.30
C THR A 346 -35.77 20.73 6.33
N GLU A 347 -36.31 19.53 6.41
CA GLU A 347 -35.93 18.43 5.52
C GLU A 347 -36.03 18.80 4.04
N LYS A 348 -37.10 19.54 3.65
CA LYS A 348 -37.33 20.05 2.29
C LYS A 348 -36.21 21.02 1.86
N GLN A 349 -35.84 21.96 2.73
CA GLN A 349 -34.76 22.93 2.46
C GLN A 349 -33.41 22.26 2.34
N THR A 350 -33.12 21.28 3.22
CA THR A 350 -31.91 20.49 3.20
C THR A 350 -31.82 19.62 1.93
N ASP A 351 -32.94 18.97 1.55
CA ASP A 351 -32.99 18.17 0.32
C ASP A 351 -32.75 19.04 -0.93
N PHE A 352 -33.41 20.21 -1.00
CA PHE A 352 -33.15 21.14 -2.09
C PHE A 352 -31.69 21.62 -2.15
N LEU A 353 -31.08 21.86 -1.00
CA LEU A 353 -29.68 22.28 -0.92
C LEU A 353 -28.75 21.21 -1.48
N TRP A 354 -28.98 19.94 -1.14
CA TRP A 354 -28.14 18.79 -1.56
C TRP A 354 -28.42 18.30 -2.98
N ASN A 355 -29.69 18.16 -3.35
CA ASN A 355 -30.13 17.49 -4.58
C ASN A 355 -30.63 18.46 -5.64
N GLY A 356 -31.05 19.66 -5.21
CA GLY A 356 -31.58 20.68 -6.10
C GLY A 356 -32.97 20.33 -6.71
N ASP A 357 -33.40 21.16 -7.67
CA ASP A 357 -34.60 20.94 -8.48
C ASP A 357 -34.33 21.42 -9.92
N ALA A 358 -34.39 20.51 -10.88
CA ALA A 358 -34.12 20.80 -12.29
C ALA A 358 -35.22 21.64 -12.96
N GLU A 359 -36.43 21.67 -12.37
CA GLU A 359 -37.58 22.44 -12.89
C GLU A 359 -37.66 23.87 -12.33
N LYS A 360 -36.97 24.10 -11.18
CA LYS A 360 -37.01 25.40 -10.48
C LYS A 360 -35.79 26.25 -10.81
N ASN A 361 -35.97 27.28 -11.62
CA ASN A 361 -34.92 28.25 -11.93
C ASN A 361 -34.68 29.20 -10.77
N ILE A 362 -33.42 29.44 -10.45
CA ILE A 362 -32.94 30.43 -9.49
C ILE A 362 -32.30 31.57 -10.26
N HIS A 363 -32.72 32.77 -9.94
CA HIS A 363 -32.23 34.02 -10.53
C HIS A 363 -31.26 34.71 -9.55
N TRP A 364 -30.02 35.02 -9.99
CA TRP A 364 -29.10 35.84 -9.20
C TRP A 364 -28.23 36.75 -10.06
N ILE A 365 -27.76 37.82 -9.44
CA ILE A 365 -26.93 38.83 -10.06
C ILE A 365 -25.58 38.84 -9.38
N TYR A 366 -24.54 38.63 -10.15
CA TYR A 366 -23.14 38.68 -9.70
C TYR A 366 -22.50 40.00 -10.14
N LYS A 367 -22.00 40.79 -9.19
CA LYS A 367 -21.21 41.98 -9.45
C LYS A 367 -19.73 41.63 -9.51
N LYS A 368 -19.06 42.00 -10.61
CA LYS A 368 -17.63 41.75 -10.75
C LYS A 368 -16.80 42.58 -9.76
N GLN A 369 -15.78 42.00 -9.16
CA GLN A 369 -14.90 42.70 -8.22
C GLN A 369 -14.14 43.88 -8.83
N SER A 370 -13.98 43.94 -10.16
CA SER A 370 -13.38 45.07 -10.87
C SER A 370 -14.20 46.35 -10.89
N GLY A 371 -15.41 46.37 -10.30
CA GLY A 371 -16.25 47.54 -10.23
C GLY A 371 -17.05 47.87 -11.49
N GLU A 372 -16.73 47.30 -12.63
CA GLU A 372 -17.43 47.50 -13.89
C GLU A 372 -18.16 46.25 -14.36
N GLY A 373 -19.46 46.30 -14.30
CA GLY A 373 -20.40 45.31 -14.86
C GLY A 373 -20.95 44.29 -13.87
N TYR A 374 -22.11 43.79 -14.21
CA TYR A 374 -22.76 42.65 -13.54
C TYR A 374 -23.04 41.57 -14.56
N SER A 375 -23.17 40.34 -14.06
CA SER A 375 -23.64 39.19 -14.86
C SER A 375 -24.90 38.65 -14.19
N GLU A 376 -25.89 38.36 -15.00
CA GLU A 376 -27.18 37.86 -14.57
C GLU A 376 -27.30 36.39 -14.94
N TYR A 377 -27.77 35.56 -14.02
CA TYR A 377 -27.96 34.13 -14.20
C TYR A 377 -29.38 33.74 -13.84
N ASN A 378 -29.97 32.91 -14.68
CA ASN A 378 -31.27 32.31 -14.45
C ASN A 378 -31.23 30.84 -14.87
N ARG A 379 -30.95 29.97 -13.93
CA ARG A 379 -30.80 28.54 -14.18
C ARG A 379 -31.18 27.70 -12.96
N PRO A 380 -31.56 26.43 -13.15
CA PRO A 380 -31.89 25.57 -12.02
C PRO A 380 -30.71 25.34 -11.10
N TRP A 381 -30.99 25.21 -9.82
CA TRP A 381 -30.03 24.69 -8.83
C TRP A 381 -30.11 23.17 -8.82
N LEU A 382 -29.03 22.50 -9.20
CA LEU A 382 -28.94 21.03 -9.28
C LEU A 382 -28.41 20.39 -8.01
N GLY A 383 -28.23 21.19 -6.95
CA GLY A 383 -27.69 20.72 -5.66
C GLY A 383 -26.18 20.85 -5.52
N ILE A 384 -25.73 20.83 -4.25
CA ILE A 384 -24.30 20.92 -3.88
C ILE A 384 -23.49 19.83 -4.56
N LEU A 385 -23.96 18.58 -4.53
CA LEU A 385 -23.23 17.44 -5.12
C LEU A 385 -23.04 17.58 -6.63
N ALA A 386 -24.07 18.04 -7.34
CA ALA A 386 -23.99 18.24 -8.79
C ALA A 386 -23.04 19.40 -9.14
N ASP A 387 -23.07 20.51 -8.37
CA ASP A 387 -22.16 21.63 -8.58
C ASP A 387 -20.71 21.26 -8.29
N MET A 388 -20.45 20.48 -7.22
CA MET A 388 -19.12 19.99 -6.89
C MET A 388 -18.60 19.02 -7.96
N LYS A 389 -19.43 18.08 -8.46
CA LYS A 389 -19.07 17.18 -9.56
C LYS A 389 -18.72 17.96 -10.82
N ARG A 390 -19.49 18.98 -11.16
CA ARG A 390 -19.23 19.86 -12.32
C ARG A 390 -17.88 20.59 -12.14
N ARG A 391 -17.66 21.24 -11.00
CA ARG A 391 -16.38 21.95 -10.73
C ARG A 391 -15.18 21.04 -10.68
N HIS A 392 -15.32 19.80 -10.23
CA HIS A 392 -14.28 18.79 -10.29
C HIS A 392 -13.95 18.41 -11.74
N SER A 393 -14.96 18.18 -12.59
CA SER A 393 -14.75 17.86 -14.00
C SER A 393 -14.17 19.01 -14.81
N GLU A 394 -14.50 20.26 -14.45
CA GLU A 394 -14.03 21.50 -15.07
C GLU A 394 -12.71 22.02 -14.48
N ALA A 395 -12.15 21.34 -13.46
CA ALA A 395 -10.94 21.79 -12.77
C ALA A 395 -9.74 21.86 -13.70
N TRP A 396 -9.02 22.99 -13.65
CA TRP A 396 -7.84 23.27 -14.45
C TRP A 396 -6.61 22.54 -13.87
N GLY A 397 -6.36 21.34 -14.38
CA GLY A 397 -5.17 20.54 -14.06
C GLY A 397 -5.39 19.50 -12.98
N GLU A 398 -4.60 18.46 -13.06
CA GLU A 398 -4.67 17.25 -12.21
C GLU A 398 -4.48 17.57 -10.72
N ASN A 399 -3.56 18.46 -10.38
CA ASN A 399 -3.30 18.86 -8.99
C ASN A 399 -4.53 19.48 -8.29
N GLN A 400 -5.39 20.18 -9.03
CA GLN A 400 -6.60 20.76 -8.46
C GLN A 400 -7.67 19.68 -8.25
N ARG A 401 -7.78 18.70 -9.15
CA ARG A 401 -8.67 17.54 -8.99
C ARG A 401 -8.27 16.73 -7.77
N ILE A 402 -7.01 16.36 -7.66
CA ILE A 402 -6.47 15.61 -6.51
C ILE A 402 -6.79 16.32 -5.18
N ARG A 403 -6.62 17.65 -5.10
CA ARG A 403 -6.95 18.40 -3.88
C ARG A 403 -8.45 18.35 -3.53
N ILE A 404 -9.31 18.37 -4.52
CA ILE A 404 -10.78 18.24 -4.31
C ILE A 404 -11.09 16.83 -3.83
N GLU A 405 -10.51 15.81 -4.47
CA GLU A 405 -10.68 14.41 -4.11
C GLU A 405 -10.21 14.13 -2.68
N GLU A 406 -8.99 14.51 -2.33
CA GLU A 406 -8.42 14.32 -0.98
C GLU A 406 -9.28 14.99 0.10
N LYS A 407 -9.83 16.17 -0.20
CA LYS A 407 -10.53 16.99 0.79
C LYS A 407 -12.02 16.63 0.95
N PHE A 408 -12.71 16.21 -0.13
CA PHE A 408 -14.16 16.07 -0.13
C PHE A 408 -14.68 14.69 -0.55
N MET A 409 -13.79 13.77 -0.93
CA MET A 409 -14.17 12.42 -1.28
C MET A 409 -13.59 11.42 -0.29
N SER A 410 -14.20 10.26 -0.18
CA SER A 410 -13.74 9.12 0.57
C SER A 410 -13.76 7.87 -0.29
N VAL A 411 -12.85 6.96 0.01
CA VAL A 411 -12.83 5.65 -0.62
C VAL A 411 -13.89 4.80 0.07
N SER A 412 -14.85 4.30 -0.68
CA SER A 412 -15.88 3.37 -0.22
C SER A 412 -15.78 2.03 -0.93
N GLU A 413 -16.26 0.97 -0.31
CA GLU A 413 -16.37 -0.32 -0.98
C GLU A 413 -17.32 -0.23 -2.17
N CYS A 414 -16.98 -0.91 -3.26
CA CYS A 414 -17.82 -0.95 -4.45
C CYS A 414 -19.15 -1.66 -4.15
N SER A 415 -20.27 -0.98 -4.36
CA SER A 415 -21.63 -1.52 -4.17
C SER A 415 -21.96 -2.74 -5.04
N GLY A 416 -21.27 -2.88 -6.20
CA GLY A 416 -21.51 -4.01 -7.11
C GLY A 416 -20.76 -5.28 -6.76
N CYS A 417 -19.61 -5.19 -6.11
CA CYS A 417 -18.81 -6.38 -5.76
C CYS A 417 -18.49 -6.49 -4.27
N TYR A 418 -18.84 -5.51 -3.46
CA TYR A 418 -18.57 -5.51 -2.01
C TYR A 418 -17.09 -5.82 -1.71
N GLY A 419 -16.19 -5.07 -2.31
CA GLY A 419 -14.73 -5.23 -2.16
C GLY A 419 -14.11 -6.40 -2.94
N LYS A 420 -14.89 -7.36 -3.44
CA LYS A 420 -14.41 -8.63 -4.02
C LYS A 420 -13.75 -8.51 -5.39
N ARG A 421 -13.79 -7.33 -6.05
CA ARG A 421 -13.10 -6.98 -7.30
C ARG A 421 -13.58 -7.72 -8.56
N LEU A 422 -14.23 -8.88 -8.44
CA LEU A 422 -14.60 -9.80 -9.51
C LEU A 422 -16.11 -9.75 -9.80
N ARG A 423 -16.47 -10.28 -10.97
CA ARG A 423 -17.87 -10.52 -11.36
C ARG A 423 -18.51 -11.64 -10.53
N PRO A 424 -19.85 -11.64 -10.36
CA PRO A 424 -20.55 -12.70 -9.66
C PRO A 424 -20.32 -14.10 -10.23
N GLU A 425 -20.15 -14.21 -11.55
CA GLU A 425 -19.89 -15.49 -12.21
C GLU A 425 -18.53 -16.07 -11.82
N ALA A 426 -17.51 -15.25 -11.68
CA ALA A 426 -16.18 -15.69 -11.23
C ALA A 426 -16.22 -16.12 -9.75
N LEU A 427 -17.00 -15.42 -8.92
CA LEU A 427 -17.18 -15.71 -7.51
C LEU A 427 -18.09 -16.95 -7.28
N GLY A 428 -18.87 -17.35 -8.27
CA GLY A 428 -19.66 -18.57 -8.24
C GLY A 428 -18.85 -19.84 -8.42
N VAL A 429 -17.54 -19.76 -8.73
CA VAL A 429 -16.69 -20.96 -8.88
C VAL A 429 -15.94 -21.23 -7.59
N THR A 430 -15.93 -22.48 -7.12
CA THR A 430 -15.30 -22.89 -5.88
C THR A 430 -14.29 -24.03 -6.07
N VAL A 431 -13.26 -24.03 -5.22
CA VAL A 431 -12.31 -25.14 -5.02
C VAL A 431 -12.28 -25.45 -3.54
N GLY A 432 -12.53 -26.70 -3.17
CA GLY A 432 -12.64 -27.08 -1.76
C GLY A 432 -13.70 -26.27 -0.99
N GLY A 433 -14.80 -25.88 -1.65
CA GLY A 433 -15.90 -25.10 -1.07
C GLY A 433 -15.62 -23.60 -0.90
N LYS A 434 -14.46 -23.07 -1.33
CA LYS A 434 -14.12 -21.63 -1.28
C LYS A 434 -14.00 -21.06 -2.68
N ASN A 435 -14.51 -19.83 -2.90
CA ASN A 435 -14.24 -19.07 -4.11
C ASN A 435 -12.86 -18.42 -4.06
N ILE A 436 -12.41 -17.88 -5.20
CA ILE A 436 -11.04 -17.32 -5.33
C ILE A 436 -10.82 -16.12 -4.40
N TYR A 437 -11.84 -15.30 -4.15
CA TYR A 437 -11.73 -14.17 -3.21
C TYR A 437 -11.61 -14.67 -1.78
N GLU A 438 -12.49 -15.58 -1.34
CA GLU A 438 -12.44 -16.18 0.00
C GLU A 438 -11.11 -16.88 0.27
N LEU A 439 -10.55 -17.54 -0.74
CA LEU A 439 -9.24 -18.16 -0.63
C LEU A 439 -8.12 -17.10 -0.53
N SER A 440 -8.21 -16.01 -1.29
CA SER A 440 -7.25 -14.91 -1.24
C SER A 440 -7.32 -14.10 0.06
N SER A 441 -8.48 -14.11 0.72
CA SER A 441 -8.72 -13.43 2.01
C SER A 441 -8.18 -14.22 3.21
N LEU A 442 -7.80 -15.49 3.02
CA LEU A 442 -7.11 -16.24 4.06
C LEU A 442 -5.70 -15.68 4.30
N SER A 443 -5.22 -15.80 5.55
CA SER A 443 -3.81 -15.55 5.82
C SER A 443 -2.93 -16.59 5.08
N VAL A 444 -1.67 -16.28 4.87
CA VAL A 444 -0.70 -17.23 4.30
C VAL A 444 -0.69 -18.53 5.10
N GLN A 445 -0.70 -18.45 6.42
CA GLN A 445 -0.74 -19.64 7.29
C GLN A 445 -2.04 -20.45 7.11
N ASP A 446 -3.20 -19.77 7.11
CA ASP A 446 -4.49 -20.46 6.94
C ASP A 446 -4.64 -21.03 5.51
N SER A 447 -4.03 -20.36 4.51
CA SER A 447 -3.96 -20.88 3.13
C SER A 447 -3.14 -22.18 3.05
N ILE A 448 -1.99 -22.24 3.75
CA ILE A 448 -1.19 -23.48 3.83
C ILE A 448 -2.04 -24.61 4.44
N GLU A 449 -2.69 -24.36 5.57
CA GLU A 449 -3.53 -25.32 6.25
C GLU A 449 -4.71 -25.78 5.36
N PHE A 450 -5.31 -24.85 4.58
CA PHE A 450 -6.36 -25.17 3.63
C PHE A 450 -5.87 -26.14 2.54
N PHE A 451 -4.71 -25.83 1.90
CA PHE A 451 -4.18 -26.67 0.84
C PHE A 451 -3.66 -28.02 1.34
N ASP A 452 -3.26 -28.13 2.60
CA ASP A 452 -2.85 -29.41 3.18
C ASP A 452 -4.05 -30.33 3.46
N LYS A 453 -5.21 -29.76 3.76
CA LYS A 453 -6.48 -30.48 4.00
C LYS A 453 -7.35 -30.62 2.74
N LEU A 454 -6.93 -30.07 1.59
CA LEU A 454 -7.72 -30.04 0.38
C LEU A 454 -7.89 -31.46 -0.20
N GLU A 455 -9.13 -31.93 -0.23
CA GLU A 455 -9.51 -33.18 -0.87
C GLU A 455 -9.96 -32.90 -2.32
N LEU A 456 -9.32 -33.56 -3.27
CA LEU A 456 -9.62 -33.52 -4.69
C LEU A 456 -9.83 -34.95 -5.20
N SER A 457 -10.69 -35.13 -6.18
CA SER A 457 -10.80 -36.39 -6.93
C SER A 457 -9.48 -36.76 -7.61
N GLU A 458 -9.29 -38.02 -8.01
CA GLU A 458 -8.05 -38.47 -8.66
C GLU A 458 -7.74 -37.67 -9.93
N ASN A 459 -8.74 -37.38 -10.76
CA ASN A 459 -8.58 -36.59 -11.97
C ASN A 459 -8.18 -35.15 -11.68
N GLU A 460 -8.85 -34.49 -10.73
CA GLU A 460 -8.53 -33.12 -10.31
C GLU A 460 -7.15 -33.04 -9.70
N ARG A 461 -6.77 -34.04 -8.90
CA ARG A 461 -5.42 -34.10 -8.32
C ARG A 461 -4.34 -34.22 -9.39
N LEU A 462 -4.56 -35.04 -10.42
CA LEU A 462 -3.63 -35.16 -11.54
C LEU A 462 -3.47 -33.81 -12.28
N ILE A 463 -4.59 -33.16 -12.60
CA ILE A 463 -4.63 -31.89 -13.32
C ILE A 463 -4.00 -30.76 -12.49
N ALA A 464 -4.28 -30.69 -11.19
CA ALA A 464 -3.85 -29.60 -10.32
C ALA A 464 -2.47 -29.82 -9.66
N SER A 465 -1.87 -31.01 -9.78
CA SER A 465 -0.65 -31.41 -9.05
C SER A 465 0.48 -30.40 -9.15
N GLN A 466 0.83 -29.96 -10.36
CA GLN A 466 1.90 -29.01 -10.60
C GLN A 466 1.56 -27.61 -10.06
N VAL A 467 0.32 -27.17 -10.23
CA VAL A 467 -0.17 -25.87 -9.75
C VAL A 467 -0.16 -25.83 -8.22
N LEU A 468 -0.62 -26.90 -7.57
CA LEU A 468 -0.62 -27.01 -6.10
C LEU A 468 0.79 -27.03 -5.52
N LYS A 469 1.74 -27.69 -6.20
CA LYS A 469 3.15 -27.68 -5.80
C LYS A 469 3.71 -26.26 -5.78
N GLU A 470 3.46 -25.48 -6.83
CA GLU A 470 3.90 -24.09 -6.94
C GLU A 470 3.25 -23.18 -5.88
N ILE A 471 1.92 -23.31 -5.68
CA ILE A 471 1.18 -22.58 -4.65
C ILE A 471 1.79 -22.85 -3.27
N LYS A 472 1.93 -24.12 -2.89
CA LYS A 472 2.46 -24.51 -1.58
C LYS A 472 3.90 -24.03 -1.37
N SER A 473 4.73 -24.10 -2.40
CA SER A 473 6.12 -23.63 -2.34
C SER A 473 6.17 -22.11 -2.08
N ARG A 474 5.41 -21.31 -2.83
CA ARG A 474 5.39 -19.84 -2.68
C ARG A 474 4.78 -19.40 -1.34
N LEU A 475 3.70 -20.05 -0.88
CA LEU A 475 3.12 -19.79 0.44
C LEU A 475 4.12 -20.11 1.56
N LYS A 476 4.88 -21.21 1.42
CA LYS A 476 5.94 -21.56 2.37
C LYS A 476 7.02 -20.47 2.42
N PHE A 477 7.48 -19.96 1.27
CA PHE A 477 8.49 -18.89 1.25
C PHE A 477 7.99 -17.61 1.95
N LEU A 478 6.72 -17.24 1.77
CA LEU A 478 6.14 -16.12 2.50
C LEU A 478 6.13 -16.34 4.02
N LYS A 479 5.83 -17.57 4.45
CA LYS A 479 5.88 -17.95 5.87
C LYS A 479 7.32 -17.92 6.40
N ASP A 480 8.28 -18.44 5.63
CA ASP A 480 9.70 -18.52 6.03
C ASP A 480 10.34 -17.13 6.20
N VAL A 481 9.85 -16.09 5.48
CA VAL A 481 10.27 -14.70 5.68
C VAL A 481 9.44 -13.95 6.75
N GLY A 482 8.60 -14.66 7.53
CA GLY A 482 7.82 -14.06 8.61
C GLY A 482 6.59 -13.26 8.17
N LEU A 483 5.99 -13.59 7.02
CA LEU A 483 4.78 -12.94 6.49
C LEU A 483 3.54 -13.86 6.54
N ASP A 484 3.52 -14.78 7.48
CA ASP A 484 2.45 -15.78 7.67
C ASP A 484 1.08 -15.18 8.00
N TYR A 485 1.05 -13.97 8.56
CA TYR A 485 -0.16 -13.23 8.91
C TYR A 485 -0.81 -12.46 7.75
N LEU A 486 -0.10 -12.22 6.64
CA LEU A 486 -0.62 -11.45 5.50
C LEU A 486 -1.69 -12.23 4.74
N THR A 487 -2.70 -11.51 4.23
CA THR A 487 -3.66 -12.05 3.26
C THR A 487 -3.21 -11.76 1.83
N LEU A 488 -3.53 -12.65 0.89
CA LEU A 488 -3.12 -12.47 -0.50
C LEU A 488 -3.91 -11.36 -1.22
N GLU A 489 -5.10 -11.01 -0.73
CA GLU A 489 -5.91 -9.91 -1.25
C GLU A 489 -5.40 -8.53 -0.83
N ARG A 490 -4.57 -8.43 0.22
CA ARG A 490 -4.10 -7.17 0.76
C ARG A 490 -3.42 -6.32 -0.31
N SER A 491 -3.86 -5.07 -0.43
CA SER A 491 -3.31 -4.12 -1.41
C SER A 491 -1.85 -3.82 -1.13
N ALA A 492 -1.04 -3.75 -2.19
CA ALA A 492 0.39 -3.44 -2.10
C ALA A 492 0.67 -2.04 -1.50
N GLU A 493 -0.25 -1.10 -1.67
CA GLU A 493 -0.13 0.26 -1.13
C GLU A 493 -0.20 0.31 0.40
N THR A 494 -0.83 -0.69 1.02
CA THR A 494 -1.00 -0.77 2.48
C THR A 494 0.14 -1.48 3.19
N LEU A 495 1.12 -1.99 2.43
CA LEU A 495 2.27 -2.68 2.98
C LEU A 495 3.29 -1.69 3.54
N SER A 496 3.88 -2.03 4.68
CA SER A 496 5.07 -1.35 5.18
C SER A 496 6.27 -1.60 4.24
N GLY A 497 7.28 -0.74 4.30
CA GLY A 497 8.50 -0.91 3.51
C GLY A 497 9.15 -2.28 3.70
N GLY A 498 9.25 -2.73 4.95
CA GLY A 498 9.80 -4.04 5.29
C GLY A 498 8.95 -5.22 4.80
N GLU A 499 7.60 -5.13 4.88
CA GLU A 499 6.71 -6.16 4.32
C GLU A 499 6.88 -6.29 2.81
N ALA A 500 6.89 -5.16 2.09
CA ALA A 500 7.09 -5.15 0.64
C ALA A 500 8.45 -5.73 0.22
N GLN A 501 9.50 -5.42 0.97
CA GLN A 501 10.84 -5.95 0.74
C GLN A 501 10.90 -7.46 0.96
N ARG A 502 10.32 -7.97 2.05
CA ARG A 502 10.27 -9.41 2.33
C ARG A 502 9.42 -10.20 1.32
N ILE A 503 8.33 -9.60 0.81
CA ILE A 503 7.56 -10.21 -0.29
C ILE A 503 8.45 -10.38 -1.53
N ARG A 504 9.27 -9.38 -1.88
CA ARG A 504 10.22 -9.50 -2.99
C ARG A 504 11.27 -10.56 -2.72
N LEU A 505 11.81 -10.59 -1.50
CA LEU A 505 12.77 -11.62 -1.09
C LEU A 505 12.15 -13.03 -1.25
N ALA A 506 10.94 -13.26 -0.76
CA ALA A 506 10.23 -14.52 -0.90
C ALA A 506 10.02 -14.91 -2.37
N THR A 507 9.68 -13.93 -3.23
CA THR A 507 9.50 -14.15 -4.67
C THR A 507 10.83 -14.55 -5.35
N GLN A 508 11.94 -13.92 -4.97
CA GLN A 508 13.26 -14.25 -5.51
C GLN A 508 13.76 -15.64 -5.06
N ILE A 509 13.51 -16.02 -3.81
CA ILE A 509 13.79 -17.38 -3.32
C ILE A 509 13.04 -18.41 -4.15
N GLY A 510 11.78 -18.12 -4.47
CA GLY A 510 10.93 -18.97 -5.31
C GLY A 510 11.48 -19.20 -6.72
N SER A 511 12.35 -18.32 -7.24
CA SER A 511 12.98 -18.47 -8.54
C SER A 511 14.09 -19.52 -8.57
N ALA A 512 14.57 -19.99 -7.40
CA ALA A 512 15.61 -21.00 -7.22
C ALA A 512 16.91 -20.71 -8.03
N LEU A 513 17.25 -19.43 -8.19
CA LEU A 513 18.48 -19.03 -8.88
C LEU A 513 19.71 -19.38 -8.06
N THR A 514 20.76 -19.85 -8.74
CA THR A 514 22.07 -20.20 -8.15
C THR A 514 23.19 -19.43 -8.83
N GLY A 515 24.27 -19.16 -8.11
CA GLY A 515 25.42 -18.41 -8.63
C GLY A 515 25.15 -16.91 -8.84
N VAL A 516 24.14 -16.37 -8.20
CA VAL A 516 23.71 -14.97 -8.28
C VAL A 516 24.24 -14.19 -7.07
N MET A 517 24.40 -12.89 -7.21
CA MET A 517 24.71 -11.97 -6.11
C MET A 517 23.44 -11.23 -5.69
N TYR A 518 22.93 -11.52 -4.50
CA TYR A 518 21.82 -10.80 -3.89
C TYR A 518 22.34 -9.64 -3.07
N ILE A 519 21.79 -8.44 -3.26
CA ILE A 519 22.13 -7.25 -2.49
C ILE A 519 20.87 -6.73 -1.82
N LEU A 520 20.85 -6.69 -0.48
CA LEU A 520 19.69 -6.32 0.32
C LEU A 520 19.99 -5.08 1.16
N ASP A 521 18.99 -4.18 1.24
CA ASP A 521 19.08 -2.95 2.04
C ASP A 521 18.22 -3.11 3.31
N GLU A 522 18.87 -3.28 4.45
CA GLU A 522 18.25 -3.34 5.78
C GLU A 522 17.00 -4.25 5.85
N PRO A 523 17.10 -5.54 5.51
CA PRO A 523 15.93 -6.42 5.43
C PRO A 523 15.28 -6.74 6.78
N SER A 524 15.95 -6.48 7.92
CA SER A 524 15.43 -6.66 9.27
C SER A 524 14.46 -5.57 9.73
N ILE A 525 14.28 -4.52 8.93
CA ILE A 525 13.42 -3.37 9.28
C ILE A 525 11.99 -3.78 9.66
N GLY A 526 11.52 -3.25 10.82
CA GLY A 526 10.18 -3.50 11.33
C GLY A 526 9.94 -4.94 11.79
N LEU A 527 11.01 -5.74 11.95
CA LEU A 527 10.92 -7.08 12.51
C LEU A 527 11.08 -7.09 14.02
N HIS A 528 10.22 -7.86 14.66
CA HIS A 528 10.47 -8.30 16.02
C HIS A 528 11.61 -9.32 16.04
N GLN A 529 12.42 -9.38 17.12
CA GLN A 529 13.58 -10.28 17.21
C GLN A 529 13.24 -11.75 16.93
N ARG A 530 12.05 -12.22 17.33
CA ARG A 530 11.54 -13.54 17.00
C ARG A 530 11.49 -13.81 15.49
N ASP A 531 11.06 -12.81 14.71
CA ASP A 531 10.89 -12.96 13.27
C ASP A 531 12.20 -12.72 12.51
N ASN A 532 13.17 -12.02 13.13
CA ASN A 532 14.50 -11.79 12.59
C ASN A 532 15.29 -13.10 12.36
N GLN A 533 15.15 -14.09 13.25
CA GLN A 533 15.78 -15.39 13.07
C GLN A 533 15.31 -16.08 11.78
N LYS A 534 14.01 -16.01 11.44
CA LYS A 534 13.49 -16.57 10.19
C LYS A 534 14.12 -15.92 8.96
N LEU A 535 14.32 -14.59 9.02
CA LEU A 535 15.01 -13.86 7.96
C LEU A 535 16.47 -14.33 7.83
N ILE A 536 17.20 -14.45 8.93
CA ILE A 536 18.59 -14.93 8.95
C ILE A 536 18.67 -16.35 8.37
N ASP A 537 17.78 -17.24 8.77
CA ASP A 537 17.71 -18.60 8.23
C ASP A 537 17.47 -18.58 6.71
N THR A 538 16.64 -17.67 6.24
CA THR A 538 16.36 -17.45 4.81
C THR A 538 17.59 -16.95 4.05
N LEU A 539 18.32 -15.97 4.59
CA LEU A 539 19.56 -15.45 3.99
C LEU A 539 20.65 -16.52 3.95
N THR A 540 20.74 -17.31 5.01
CA THR A 540 21.65 -18.46 5.11
C THR A 540 21.29 -19.53 4.08
N TYR A 541 20.01 -19.83 3.91
CA TYR A 541 19.55 -20.75 2.85
C TYR A 541 19.94 -20.27 1.46
N LEU A 542 19.76 -18.96 1.13
CA LEU A 542 20.19 -18.40 -0.15
C LEU A 542 21.70 -18.55 -0.38
N ARG A 543 22.51 -18.28 0.65
CA ARG A 543 23.96 -18.49 0.62
C ARG A 543 24.30 -19.95 0.32
N ASP A 544 23.66 -20.89 1.01
CA ASP A 544 23.89 -22.33 0.89
C ASP A 544 23.53 -22.89 -0.50
N GLN A 545 22.68 -22.16 -1.25
CA GLN A 545 22.41 -22.41 -2.67
C GLN A 545 23.53 -21.87 -3.59
N GLN A 546 24.74 -21.64 -3.08
CA GLN A 546 25.90 -21.10 -3.81
C GLN A 546 25.69 -19.67 -4.36
N ASN A 547 24.94 -18.86 -3.66
CA ASN A 547 24.79 -17.44 -3.95
C ASN A 547 25.70 -16.60 -3.04
N THR A 548 26.11 -15.45 -3.54
CA THR A 548 26.73 -14.42 -2.71
C THR A 548 25.63 -13.51 -2.19
N VAL A 549 25.50 -13.40 -0.88
CA VAL A 549 24.47 -12.57 -0.25
C VAL A 549 25.13 -11.39 0.45
N ILE A 550 24.90 -10.17 -0.06
CA ILE A 550 25.44 -8.92 0.50
C ILE A 550 24.28 -8.19 1.16
N VAL A 551 24.41 -7.87 2.43
CA VAL A 551 23.38 -7.22 3.22
C VAL A 551 23.93 -5.95 3.85
N VAL A 552 23.28 -4.81 3.63
CA VAL A 552 23.53 -3.60 4.42
C VAL A 552 22.69 -3.72 5.67
N GLU A 553 23.31 -3.81 6.86
CA GLU A 553 22.57 -4.11 8.08
C GLU A 553 23.20 -3.49 9.34
N HIS A 554 22.34 -3.36 10.37
CA HIS A 554 22.67 -2.83 11.69
C HIS A 554 22.20 -3.74 12.84
N ASP A 555 21.43 -4.77 12.55
CA ASP A 555 20.94 -5.72 13.55
C ASP A 555 22.08 -6.60 14.11
N GLU A 556 22.19 -6.68 15.43
CA GLU A 556 23.26 -7.41 16.12
C GLU A 556 23.29 -8.91 15.72
N GLN A 557 22.13 -9.54 15.62
CA GLN A 557 22.00 -10.96 15.34
C GLN A 557 22.49 -11.30 13.93
N THR A 558 22.11 -10.44 12.96
CA THR A 558 22.56 -10.55 11.58
C THR A 558 24.06 -10.32 11.44
N LEU A 559 24.60 -9.30 12.15
CA LEU A 559 26.05 -9.02 12.18
C LEU A 559 26.86 -10.19 12.73
N ARG A 560 26.37 -10.84 13.79
CA ARG A 560 27.04 -12.01 14.41
C ARG A 560 26.98 -13.27 13.54
N THR A 561 25.94 -13.40 12.72
CA THR A 561 25.75 -14.58 11.86
C THR A 561 26.49 -14.46 10.52
N ALA A 562 27.00 -13.28 10.19
CA ALA A 562 27.72 -13.03 8.95
C ALA A 562 28.97 -13.91 8.82
N ASP A 563 29.22 -14.45 7.63
CA ASP A 563 30.51 -15.10 7.31
C ASP A 563 31.63 -14.06 7.17
N TYR A 564 31.28 -12.85 6.71
CA TYR A 564 32.20 -11.75 6.50
C TYR A 564 31.53 -10.41 6.77
N LEU A 565 32.19 -9.57 7.56
CA LEU A 565 31.70 -8.27 7.96
C LEU A 565 32.60 -7.17 7.42
N VAL A 566 32.01 -6.11 6.86
CA VAL A 566 32.71 -4.92 6.40
C VAL A 566 32.16 -3.71 7.14
N ASP A 567 32.98 -3.04 7.92
CA ASP A 567 32.63 -1.80 8.63
C ASP A 567 33.15 -0.58 7.91
N ILE A 568 32.22 0.30 7.46
CA ILE A 568 32.52 1.53 6.70
C ILE A 568 32.38 2.74 7.61
N GLY A 569 33.41 3.56 7.67
CA GLY A 569 33.47 4.70 8.55
C GLY A 569 34.68 5.60 8.28
N PRO A 570 35.29 6.15 9.37
CA PRO A 570 34.85 6.10 10.80
C PRO A 570 33.69 7.04 11.15
N GLY A 571 33.34 7.97 10.27
CA GLY A 571 32.28 8.97 10.42
C GLY A 571 31.22 8.89 9.33
N ALA A 572 30.42 9.96 9.21
CA ALA A 572 29.42 10.11 8.15
C ALA A 572 29.86 11.17 7.12
N GLY A 573 29.31 11.14 5.91
CA GLY A 573 29.58 12.12 4.84
C GLY A 573 31.07 12.22 4.52
N ILE A 574 31.64 13.43 4.59
CA ILE A 574 33.08 13.67 4.30
C ILE A 574 34.04 12.97 5.27
N HIS A 575 33.57 12.62 6.47
CA HIS A 575 34.35 11.90 7.48
C HIS A 575 34.20 10.38 7.35
N GLY A 576 33.36 9.89 6.44
CA GLY A 576 33.17 8.47 6.12
C GLY A 576 33.98 8.02 4.91
N GLY A 577 33.50 6.94 4.29
CA GLY A 577 34.00 6.48 2.99
C GLY A 577 35.26 5.64 3.03
N ASN A 578 35.73 5.18 4.20
CA ASN A 578 36.85 4.25 4.33
C ASN A 578 36.38 2.90 4.88
N VAL A 579 37.08 1.83 4.55
CA VAL A 579 36.94 0.55 5.23
C VAL A 579 37.72 0.63 6.54
N VAL A 580 37.00 0.60 7.67
CA VAL A 580 37.59 0.64 9.02
C VAL A 580 38.05 -0.75 9.44
N ALA A 581 37.22 -1.75 9.16
CA ALA A 581 37.50 -3.15 9.45
C ALA A 581 36.83 -4.06 8.40
N ALA A 582 37.45 -5.17 8.06
CA ALA A 582 36.91 -6.21 7.20
C ALA A 582 37.48 -7.57 7.63
N GLY A 583 36.59 -8.57 7.79
CA GLY A 583 36.95 -9.91 8.24
C GLY A 583 35.77 -10.65 8.84
N THR A 584 36.01 -11.70 9.60
CA THR A 584 34.94 -12.35 10.39
C THR A 584 34.46 -11.43 11.51
N PRO A 585 33.25 -11.61 12.04
CA PRO A 585 32.77 -10.81 13.17
C PRO A 585 33.75 -10.76 14.34
N GLU A 586 34.44 -11.88 14.66
CA GLU A 586 35.40 -11.95 15.72
C GLU A 586 36.69 -11.15 15.44
N GLU A 587 37.08 -11.02 14.17
CA GLU A 587 38.19 -10.17 13.76
C GLU A 587 37.84 -8.71 13.87
N VAL A 588 36.61 -8.31 13.41
CA VAL A 588 36.14 -6.94 13.49
C VAL A 588 35.96 -6.48 14.94
N MET A 589 35.52 -7.35 15.85
CA MET A 589 35.42 -7.05 17.29
C MET A 589 36.76 -6.66 17.94
N LYS A 590 37.90 -7.05 17.36
CA LYS A 590 39.23 -6.71 17.88
C LYS A 590 39.74 -5.34 17.41
N VAL A 591 39.09 -4.74 16.38
CA VAL A 591 39.51 -3.45 15.82
C VAL A 591 38.92 -2.32 16.66
N LYS A 592 39.75 -1.59 17.38
CA LYS A 592 39.36 -0.52 18.31
C LYS A 592 38.70 0.67 17.62
N GLU A 593 39.03 0.96 16.38
CA GLU A 593 38.47 2.04 15.57
C GLU A 593 37.07 1.72 15.04
N SER A 594 36.70 0.43 14.98
CA SER A 594 35.39 -0.03 14.51
C SER A 594 34.33 0.17 15.59
N LYS A 595 33.39 1.07 15.36
CA LYS A 595 32.23 1.26 16.26
C LYS A 595 31.31 0.04 16.25
N THR A 596 31.14 -0.61 15.10
CA THR A 596 30.42 -1.87 14.98
C THR A 596 31.12 -2.97 15.80
N GLY A 597 32.46 -3.08 15.69
CA GLY A 597 33.25 -4.02 16.49
C GLY A 597 33.13 -3.76 17.99
N GLN A 598 33.21 -2.49 18.42
CA GLN A 598 33.02 -2.12 19.84
C GLN A 598 31.63 -2.50 20.38
N TYR A 599 30.58 -2.33 19.57
CA TYR A 599 29.22 -2.71 19.96
C TYR A 599 29.10 -4.24 20.11
N LEU A 600 29.56 -5.00 19.12
CA LEU A 600 29.55 -6.46 19.14
C LEU A 600 30.37 -7.02 20.32
N ALA A 601 31.46 -6.33 20.69
CA ALA A 601 32.29 -6.68 21.85
C ALA A 601 31.64 -6.26 23.20
N GLY A 602 30.52 -5.57 23.19
CA GLY A 602 29.83 -5.09 24.40
C GLY A 602 30.44 -3.87 25.07
N THR A 603 31.45 -3.24 24.46
CA THR A 603 32.12 -2.05 25.01
C THR A 603 31.36 -0.75 24.74
N LEU A 604 30.53 -0.72 23.71
CA LEU A 604 29.69 0.42 23.31
C LEU A 604 28.21 0.03 23.43
N ARG A 605 27.69 0.00 24.66
CA ARG A 605 26.24 -0.22 24.92
C ARG A 605 25.60 1.02 25.50
N MET A 606 24.27 1.07 25.44
CA MET A 606 23.50 2.12 26.11
C MET A 606 23.28 1.74 27.57
N ASP A 607 23.39 2.74 28.48
CA ASP A 607 23.15 2.52 29.89
C ASP A 607 21.64 2.32 30.14
N ILE A 608 21.27 1.25 30.82
CA ILE A 608 19.90 0.97 31.21
C ILE A 608 19.58 1.81 32.46
N PRO A 609 18.48 2.61 32.48
CA PRO A 609 18.11 3.41 33.66
C PRO A 609 17.82 2.51 34.87
N SER A 610 18.49 2.79 35.96
CA SER A 610 18.27 2.09 37.25
C SER A 610 16.96 2.48 37.94
N VAL A 611 16.35 3.60 37.55
CA VAL A 611 15.10 4.11 38.12
C VAL A 611 14.18 4.53 36.97
N ARG A 612 12.96 3.96 36.93
CA ARG A 612 11.93 4.31 35.95
C ARG A 612 11.12 5.50 36.40
N ARG A 613 10.77 6.41 35.47
CA ARG A 613 9.90 7.55 35.77
C ARG A 613 8.48 7.06 36.03
N LYS A 614 7.82 7.57 37.06
CA LYS A 614 6.42 7.24 37.37
C LYS A 614 5.42 8.14 36.64
N GLY A 615 5.92 9.10 35.84
CA GLY A 615 5.10 10.11 35.20
C GLY A 615 4.59 11.19 36.17
N ASN A 616 3.65 11.99 35.72
CA ASN A 616 3.05 13.09 36.49
C ASN A 616 1.76 12.68 37.20
N GLY A 617 1.39 11.41 37.22
CA GLY A 617 0.18 10.87 37.83
C GLY A 617 -1.08 10.95 36.96
N SER A 618 -1.00 11.53 35.78
CA SER A 618 -2.11 11.58 34.80
C SER A 618 -1.91 10.52 33.72
N PHE A 619 -3.02 10.03 33.17
CA PHE A 619 -3.03 9.00 32.13
C PHE A 619 -3.97 9.41 31.00
N ILE A 620 -3.65 9.03 29.77
CA ILE A 620 -4.62 8.94 28.68
C ILE A 620 -5.13 7.51 28.65
N SER A 621 -6.44 7.32 28.88
CA SER A 621 -7.10 6.01 28.88
C SER A 621 -7.93 5.87 27.63
N LEU A 622 -7.54 4.98 26.71
CA LEU A 622 -8.26 4.61 25.49
C LEU A 622 -8.89 3.23 25.70
N LYS A 623 -10.21 3.11 25.50
CA LYS A 623 -10.97 1.89 25.80
C LYS A 623 -11.70 1.35 24.59
N GLY A 624 -11.67 0.03 24.44
CA GLY A 624 -12.53 -0.69 23.52
C GLY A 624 -12.19 -0.51 22.05
N VAL A 625 -10.93 -0.57 21.69
CA VAL A 625 -10.49 -0.47 20.28
C VAL A 625 -10.71 -1.80 19.57
N THR A 626 -11.46 -1.76 18.46
CA THR A 626 -11.84 -2.95 17.65
C THR A 626 -11.52 -2.79 16.16
N GLU A 627 -10.64 -1.86 15.82
CA GLU A 627 -10.24 -1.63 14.44
C GLU A 627 -9.33 -2.74 13.92
N HIS A 628 -9.54 -3.17 12.68
CA HIS A 628 -8.81 -4.23 11.99
C HIS A 628 -8.71 -5.53 12.81
N ASN A 629 -7.51 -5.90 13.26
CA ASN A 629 -7.29 -7.12 14.04
C ASN A 629 -7.35 -6.92 15.56
N LEU A 630 -7.56 -5.69 16.05
CA LEU A 630 -7.62 -5.40 17.48
C LEU A 630 -8.90 -5.94 18.13
N LYS A 631 -8.77 -6.59 19.30
CA LYS A 631 -9.84 -7.30 19.98
C LYS A 631 -10.23 -6.63 21.29
N ASP A 632 -11.03 -5.55 21.20
CA ASP A 632 -11.51 -4.77 22.35
C ASP A 632 -10.36 -4.29 23.26
N VAL A 633 -9.30 -3.76 22.63
CA VAL A 633 -8.07 -3.33 23.30
C VAL A 633 -8.31 -2.07 24.12
N SER A 634 -7.82 -2.07 25.36
CA SER A 634 -7.86 -0.91 26.25
C SER A 634 -6.46 -0.64 26.81
N ILE A 635 -5.99 0.62 26.69
CA ILE A 635 -4.65 1.03 27.14
C ILE A 635 -4.72 2.27 28.01
N ASP A 636 -3.79 2.34 28.99
CA ASP A 636 -3.53 3.51 29.81
C ASP A 636 -2.10 3.97 29.54
N ILE A 637 -1.94 5.20 29.05
CA ILE A 637 -0.64 5.79 28.70
C ILE A 637 -0.27 6.80 29.79
N PRO A 638 0.76 6.53 30.60
CA PRO A 638 1.21 7.46 31.65
C PRO A 638 1.82 8.71 31.01
N LEU A 639 1.42 9.89 31.49
CA LEU A 639 1.94 11.16 30.98
C LEU A 639 3.26 11.57 31.67
N GLY A 640 4.14 12.23 30.92
CA GLY A 640 5.48 12.60 31.39
C GLY A 640 6.46 11.43 31.40
N THR A 641 6.21 10.40 30.60
CA THR A 641 7.05 9.19 30.49
C THR A 641 7.47 8.92 29.05
N PHE A 642 8.45 8.04 28.91
CA PHE A 642 8.79 7.37 27.67
C PHE A 642 8.12 5.99 27.65
N THR A 643 7.10 5.85 26.83
CA THR A 643 6.30 4.62 26.69
C THR A 643 6.60 3.95 25.34
N CYS A 644 6.92 2.64 25.36
CA CYS A 644 7.07 1.83 24.14
C CYS A 644 5.84 0.95 23.91
N ILE A 645 5.37 0.90 22.65
CA ILE A 645 4.43 -0.11 22.17
C ILE A 645 5.25 -1.18 21.43
N THR A 646 5.23 -2.40 21.93
CA THR A 646 6.02 -3.53 21.43
C THR A 646 5.13 -4.68 20.93
N GLY A 647 5.74 -5.71 20.40
CA GLY A 647 5.05 -6.93 19.94
C GLY A 647 5.45 -7.37 18.55
N VAL A 648 5.07 -8.58 18.18
CA VAL A 648 5.41 -9.19 16.90
C VAL A 648 4.87 -8.40 15.71
N SER A 649 5.44 -8.64 14.52
CA SER A 649 4.97 -7.99 13.28
C SER A 649 3.50 -8.37 13.02
N GLY A 650 2.69 -7.37 12.62
CA GLY A 650 1.25 -7.56 12.38
C GLY A 650 0.37 -7.71 13.64
N SER A 651 0.89 -7.51 14.86
CA SER A 651 0.09 -7.61 16.10
C SER A 651 -0.93 -6.48 16.31
N GLY A 652 -0.90 -5.42 15.49
CA GLY A 652 -1.86 -4.31 15.55
C GLY A 652 -1.29 -3.00 16.15
N LYS A 653 0.04 -2.89 16.34
CA LYS A 653 0.71 -1.69 16.91
C LYS A 653 0.38 -0.42 16.12
N SER A 654 0.60 -0.43 14.80
CA SER A 654 0.35 0.74 13.94
C SER A 654 -1.14 1.07 13.86
N THR A 655 -2.02 0.05 13.84
CA THR A 655 -3.48 0.26 13.91
C THR A 655 -3.87 0.99 15.19
N LEU A 656 -3.38 0.55 16.35
CA LEU A 656 -3.67 1.19 17.64
C LEU A 656 -3.19 2.63 17.67
N MET A 657 -1.97 2.89 17.19
CA MET A 657 -1.33 4.20 17.31
C MET A 657 -1.71 5.14 16.17
N SER A 658 -1.61 4.69 14.89
CA SER A 658 -1.71 5.56 13.72
C SER A 658 -3.15 5.67 13.18
N ASP A 659 -3.96 4.60 13.30
CA ASP A 659 -5.32 4.60 12.76
C ASP A 659 -6.37 5.02 13.82
N VAL A 660 -6.05 4.87 15.12
CA VAL A 660 -6.99 5.18 16.19
C VAL A 660 -6.49 6.32 17.08
N LEU A 661 -5.39 6.14 17.81
CA LEU A 661 -4.98 7.07 18.88
C LEU A 661 -4.59 8.46 18.34
N TYR A 662 -3.71 8.51 17.33
CA TYR A 662 -3.24 9.77 16.76
C TYR A 662 -4.37 10.58 16.10
N PRO A 663 -5.20 10.03 15.19
CA PRO A 663 -6.32 10.77 14.60
C PRO A 663 -7.32 11.24 15.66
N LEU A 664 -7.64 10.40 16.63
CA LEU A 664 -8.59 10.73 17.71
C LEU A 664 -8.11 11.91 18.57
N LEU A 665 -6.85 11.85 19.03
CA LEU A 665 -6.26 12.93 19.82
C LEU A 665 -6.10 14.21 19.00
N SER A 666 -5.69 14.10 17.73
CA SER A 666 -5.61 15.27 16.84
C SER A 666 -6.95 15.94 16.64
N ASN A 667 -8.02 15.17 16.46
CA ASN A 667 -9.37 15.71 16.29
C ASN A 667 -9.85 16.40 17.59
N LYS A 668 -9.59 15.80 18.76
CA LYS A 668 -9.99 16.34 20.07
C LYS A 668 -9.21 17.58 20.48
N ILE A 669 -7.88 17.57 20.30
CA ILE A 669 -6.97 18.61 20.79
C ILE A 669 -6.75 19.70 19.75
N MET A 670 -6.49 19.32 18.49
CA MET A 670 -6.10 20.25 17.42
C MET A 670 -7.24 20.60 16.46
N ARG A 671 -8.46 20.07 16.72
CA ARG A 671 -9.66 20.31 15.92
C ARG A 671 -9.49 19.96 14.42
N THR A 672 -8.78 18.88 14.16
CA THR A 672 -8.66 18.29 12.82
C THR A 672 -9.87 17.39 12.54
N SER A 673 -10.01 16.89 11.31
CA SER A 673 -11.10 16.00 10.90
C SER A 673 -10.53 14.73 10.25
N TYR A 674 -9.61 14.05 10.93
CA TYR A 674 -9.09 12.77 10.46
C TYR A 674 -10.11 11.66 10.67
N PRO A 675 -10.19 10.67 9.77
CA PRO A 675 -10.95 9.45 10.03
C PRO A 675 -10.33 8.73 11.25
N VAL A 676 -11.17 8.20 12.12
CA VAL A 676 -10.75 7.49 13.33
C VAL A 676 -11.28 6.08 13.28
N GLY A 677 -10.42 5.10 13.55
CA GLY A 677 -10.82 3.69 13.67
C GLY A 677 -11.77 3.45 14.85
N ALA A 678 -12.40 2.28 14.88
CA ALA A 678 -13.44 1.93 15.86
C ALA A 678 -12.91 1.86 17.30
N TYR A 679 -13.51 2.62 18.22
CA TYR A 679 -13.21 2.64 19.65
C TYR A 679 -14.47 2.94 20.47
N LYS A 680 -14.42 2.72 21.81
CA LYS A 680 -15.56 3.03 22.71
C LYS A 680 -15.43 4.40 23.37
N SER A 681 -14.32 4.68 24.05
CA SER A 681 -14.14 5.95 24.75
C SER A 681 -12.66 6.32 24.93
N ILE A 682 -12.38 7.62 25.13
CA ILE A 682 -11.08 8.14 25.51
C ILE A 682 -11.24 9.16 26.63
N GLU A 683 -10.38 9.13 27.62
CA GLU A 683 -10.36 10.00 28.82
C GLU A 683 -8.95 10.52 29.07
N GLY A 684 -8.81 11.66 29.75
CA GLY A 684 -7.52 12.22 30.20
C GLY A 684 -6.70 12.96 29.14
N PHE A 685 -7.22 13.15 27.96
CA PHE A 685 -6.54 13.86 26.85
C PHE A 685 -6.43 15.39 27.11
N GLU A 686 -7.24 15.94 27.99
CA GLU A 686 -7.26 17.37 28.35
C GLU A 686 -5.93 17.81 29.03
N ALA A 687 -5.17 16.88 29.56
CA ALA A 687 -3.85 17.15 30.16
C ALA A 687 -2.76 17.43 29.10
N VAL A 688 -3.06 17.17 27.82
CA VAL A 688 -2.15 17.34 26.67
C VAL A 688 -2.60 18.56 25.85
N ASP A 689 -1.68 19.45 25.52
CA ASP A 689 -1.94 20.65 24.74
C ASP A 689 -1.70 20.48 23.24
N LYS A 690 -0.87 19.52 22.85
CA LYS A 690 -0.47 19.27 21.46
C LYS A 690 -0.11 17.82 21.24
N VAL A 691 -0.47 17.28 20.08
CA VAL A 691 -0.04 15.96 19.62
C VAL A 691 0.81 16.12 18.36
N ILE A 692 1.95 15.46 18.32
CA ILE A 692 2.89 15.51 17.18
C ILE A 692 3.17 14.10 16.74
N ASN A 693 2.85 13.80 15.47
CA ASN A 693 3.19 12.54 14.84
C ASN A 693 4.50 12.67 14.05
N ILE A 694 5.45 11.81 14.36
CA ILE A 694 6.76 11.72 13.69
C ILE A 694 6.84 10.35 13.02
N ASP A 695 6.34 10.29 11.80
CA ASP A 695 6.32 9.10 10.95
C ASP A 695 7.42 9.15 9.88
N GLN A 696 7.61 8.03 9.17
CA GLN A 696 8.60 7.89 8.10
C GLN A 696 8.19 8.54 6.76
N SER A 697 7.05 9.22 6.70
CA SER A 697 6.61 9.89 5.47
C SER A 697 7.58 11.00 5.05
N PRO A 698 7.77 11.23 3.74
CA PRO A 698 8.67 12.28 3.26
C PRO A 698 8.30 13.67 3.79
N ILE A 699 9.29 14.52 4.04
CA ILE A 699 9.10 15.92 4.47
C ILE A 699 8.54 16.83 3.35
N GLY A 700 8.30 16.27 2.17
CA GLY A 700 7.68 16.95 1.04
C GLY A 700 7.62 16.05 -0.19
N ARG A 701 6.66 16.33 -1.07
CA ARG A 701 6.37 15.52 -2.28
C ARG A 701 6.99 16.09 -3.56
N THR A 702 7.80 17.14 -3.47
CA THR A 702 8.38 17.80 -4.64
C THR A 702 9.90 17.93 -4.51
N PRO A 703 10.66 17.98 -5.63
CA PRO A 703 12.11 18.19 -5.60
C PRO A 703 12.55 19.51 -4.95
N ARG A 704 11.63 20.47 -4.76
CA ARG A 704 11.89 21.75 -4.09
C ARG A 704 11.85 21.66 -2.57
N SER A 705 11.21 20.65 -2.03
CA SER A 705 11.20 20.40 -0.59
C SER A 705 12.56 19.91 -0.14
N ASN A 706 13.11 20.50 0.91
CA ASN A 706 14.42 20.16 1.45
C ASN A 706 14.49 20.44 2.96
N PRO A 707 15.51 19.92 3.68
CA PRO A 707 15.68 20.13 5.12
C PRO A 707 15.67 21.60 5.53
N ALA A 708 16.35 22.48 4.77
CA ALA A 708 16.44 23.92 5.10
C ALA A 708 15.07 24.62 5.11
N THR A 709 14.19 24.26 4.15
CA THR A 709 12.84 24.82 4.09
C THR A 709 11.92 24.24 5.15
N TYR A 710 12.04 22.94 5.42
CA TYR A 710 11.17 22.25 6.37
C TYR A 710 11.42 22.71 7.82
N VAL A 711 12.69 22.80 8.23
CA VAL A 711 13.07 23.30 9.57
C VAL A 711 12.91 24.84 9.68
N GLY A 712 12.66 25.50 8.55
CA GLY A 712 12.46 26.94 8.49
C GLY A 712 13.76 27.75 8.67
N VAL A 713 14.93 27.12 8.46
CA VAL A 713 16.22 27.84 8.52
C VAL A 713 16.49 28.63 7.26
N PHE A 714 15.86 28.27 6.15
CA PHE A 714 16.06 28.96 4.87
C PHE A 714 15.51 30.39 4.86
N ASP A 715 14.46 30.67 5.61
CA ASP A 715 13.87 32.01 5.71
C ASP A 715 14.82 33.03 6.31
N PRO A 716 15.45 32.84 7.49
CA PRO A 716 16.46 33.76 7.99
C PRO A 716 17.74 33.81 7.12
N ILE A 717 18.10 32.74 6.40
CA ILE A 717 19.20 32.78 5.43
C ILE A 717 18.83 33.72 4.28
N ARG A 718 17.63 33.68 3.75
CA ARG A 718 17.18 34.63 2.69
C ARG A 718 17.14 36.09 3.18
N ASP A 719 16.71 36.30 4.43
CA ASP A 719 16.74 37.64 5.06
C ASP A 719 18.18 38.18 5.17
N LEU A 720 19.12 37.30 5.56
CA LEU A 720 20.53 37.66 5.59
C LEU A 720 21.05 38.07 4.22
N PHE A 721 20.82 37.29 3.15
CA PHE A 721 21.27 37.62 1.81
C PHE A 721 20.62 38.91 1.28
N ALA A 722 19.34 39.15 1.55
CA ALA A 722 18.65 40.38 1.19
C ALA A 722 19.20 41.63 1.95
N SER A 723 19.81 41.44 3.12
CA SER A 723 20.38 42.50 3.91
C SER A 723 21.77 42.93 3.46
N LEU A 724 22.43 42.15 2.59
CA LEU A 724 23.77 42.42 2.13
C LEU A 724 23.86 43.71 1.27
N PRO A 725 24.99 44.44 1.31
CA PRO A 725 25.14 45.70 0.54
C PRO A 725 24.87 45.54 -0.95
N GLU A 726 25.38 44.48 -1.58
CA GLU A 726 25.19 44.19 -3.00
C GLU A 726 23.72 43.93 -3.35
N ALA A 727 23.01 43.17 -2.49
CA ALA A 727 21.58 42.90 -2.68
C ALA A 727 20.76 44.20 -2.56
N LYS A 728 21.08 45.05 -1.58
CA LYS A 728 20.41 46.35 -1.39
C LYS A 728 20.70 47.32 -2.57
N ALA A 729 21.94 47.36 -3.05
CA ALA A 729 22.32 48.20 -4.20
C ALA A 729 21.54 47.81 -5.48
N ASN A 730 21.25 46.50 -5.65
CA ASN A 730 20.49 45.98 -6.79
C ASN A 730 18.95 45.94 -6.52
N GLY A 731 18.46 46.42 -5.37
CA GLY A 731 17.06 46.41 -5.03
C GLY A 731 16.48 45.03 -4.81
N TYR A 732 17.29 44.03 -4.44
CA TYR A 732 16.87 42.64 -4.25
C TYR A 732 16.19 42.47 -2.91
N SER A 733 14.93 42.09 -2.95
CA SER A 733 14.16 41.72 -1.75
C SER A 733 14.37 40.23 -1.36
N LYS A 734 13.89 39.81 -0.20
CA LYS A 734 13.89 38.42 0.26
C LYS A 734 13.34 37.43 -0.79
N GLY A 735 12.35 37.86 -1.60
CA GLY A 735 11.76 37.01 -2.66
C GLY A 735 12.75 36.63 -3.75
N ARG A 736 13.77 37.47 -4.02
CA ARG A 736 14.84 37.21 -5.00
C ARG A 736 15.63 35.93 -4.67
N PHE A 737 15.86 35.67 -3.40
CA PHE A 737 16.60 34.54 -2.89
C PHE A 737 15.72 33.28 -2.62
N SER A 738 14.51 33.22 -3.22
CA SER A 738 13.61 32.09 -3.14
C SER A 738 13.57 31.35 -4.47
N PHE A 739 13.81 30.04 -4.44
CA PHE A 739 13.65 29.20 -5.63
C PHE A 739 12.16 28.90 -5.94
N ASN A 740 11.21 29.27 -5.06
CA ASN A 740 9.77 29.11 -5.27
C ASN A 740 9.11 30.35 -5.93
N VAL A 741 9.75 31.51 -5.89
CA VAL A 741 9.18 32.79 -6.36
C VAL A 741 9.89 33.24 -7.65
N LYS A 742 9.09 33.75 -8.60
CA LYS A 742 9.64 34.32 -9.84
C LYS A 742 10.58 35.52 -9.55
N GLY A 743 11.57 35.70 -10.41
CA GLY A 743 12.51 36.83 -10.37
C GLY A 743 13.94 36.43 -9.99
N GLY A 744 14.16 35.48 -9.07
CA GLY A 744 15.52 35.04 -8.71
C GLY A 744 15.80 33.59 -9.05
N ARG A 745 14.79 32.81 -9.31
CA ARG A 745 14.90 31.38 -9.66
C ARG A 745 15.23 31.20 -11.15
N CYS A 746 15.78 30.06 -11.48
CA CYS A 746 15.87 29.61 -12.87
C CYS A 746 14.46 29.31 -13.40
N GLU A 747 14.01 29.98 -14.44
CA GLU A 747 12.66 29.80 -14.98
C GLU A 747 12.53 28.54 -15.82
N ASN A 748 13.62 27.96 -16.36
CA ASN A 748 13.58 26.70 -17.10
C ASN A 748 13.13 25.52 -16.19
N CYS A 749 13.81 25.31 -15.07
CA CYS A 749 13.44 24.28 -14.07
C CYS A 749 12.49 24.83 -12.99
N GLN A 750 12.09 26.09 -13.08
CA GLN A 750 11.22 26.76 -12.09
C GLN A 750 11.75 26.66 -10.65
N GLY A 751 13.07 26.61 -10.47
CA GLY A 751 13.73 26.51 -9.17
C GLY A 751 13.89 25.10 -8.62
N SER A 752 13.53 24.05 -9.37
CA SER A 752 13.71 22.66 -8.95
C SER A 752 15.17 22.21 -8.99
N GLY A 753 15.97 22.80 -9.90
CA GLY A 753 17.33 22.36 -10.21
C GLY A 753 17.37 21.18 -11.18
N THR A 754 16.25 20.43 -11.29
CA THR A 754 16.07 19.28 -12.17
C THR A 754 14.83 19.46 -13.04
N ILE A 755 14.79 18.78 -14.18
CA ILE A 755 13.63 18.66 -15.07
C ILE A 755 13.08 17.26 -14.87
N THR A 756 11.78 17.15 -14.61
CA THR A 756 11.09 15.88 -14.48
C THR A 756 10.64 15.41 -15.84
N ILE A 757 11.00 14.19 -16.22
CA ILE A 757 10.47 13.47 -17.37
C ILE A 757 9.47 12.46 -16.85
N GLU A 758 8.19 12.72 -17.10
CA GLU A 758 7.11 11.81 -16.72
C GLU A 758 7.12 10.55 -17.61
N MET A 759 7.23 9.39 -16.99
CA MET A 759 7.25 8.09 -17.66
C MET A 759 5.96 7.36 -17.33
N ASN A 760 4.99 7.30 -18.26
CA ASN A 760 3.63 6.79 -18.04
C ASN A 760 3.50 5.41 -17.35
N PHE A 761 4.52 4.56 -17.42
CA PHE A 761 4.52 3.20 -16.85
C PHE A 761 5.74 2.90 -15.97
N LEU A 762 6.68 3.84 -15.86
CA LEU A 762 7.90 3.74 -15.08
C LEU A 762 8.00 4.92 -14.09
N PRO A 763 8.83 4.84 -13.05
CA PRO A 763 9.10 5.98 -12.20
C PRO A 763 9.61 7.19 -12.98
N ASP A 764 9.20 8.40 -12.58
CA ASP A 764 9.66 9.63 -13.19
C ASP A 764 11.19 9.76 -13.12
N VAL A 765 11.79 10.25 -14.21
CA VAL A 765 13.23 10.50 -14.29
C VAL A 765 13.52 11.98 -14.06
N PHE A 766 14.46 12.27 -13.17
CA PHE A 766 14.91 13.62 -12.85
C PHE A 766 16.27 13.89 -13.49
N ILE A 767 16.31 14.80 -14.44
CA ILE A 767 17.54 15.20 -15.14
C ILE A 767 17.98 16.58 -14.66
N THR A 768 19.28 16.77 -14.43
CA THR A 768 19.83 18.08 -14.07
C THR A 768 19.47 19.13 -15.12
N CYS A 769 19.01 20.31 -14.68
CA CYS A 769 18.64 21.41 -15.58
C CYS A 769 19.86 21.98 -16.30
N ASP A 770 19.89 21.94 -17.61
CA ASP A 770 21.01 22.38 -18.45
C ASP A 770 21.29 23.90 -18.31
N VAL A 771 20.22 24.71 -18.07
CA VAL A 771 20.31 26.16 -17.99
C VAL A 771 21.00 26.64 -16.71
N CYS A 772 20.64 26.04 -15.55
CA CYS A 772 21.23 26.46 -14.28
C CYS A 772 22.27 25.46 -13.74
N GLY A 773 22.50 24.34 -14.41
CA GLY A 773 23.43 23.31 -13.95
C GLY A 773 23.10 22.79 -12.52
N GLY A 774 21.82 22.63 -12.19
CA GLY A 774 21.36 22.23 -10.85
C GLY A 774 21.30 23.34 -9.82
N LYS A 775 21.77 24.57 -10.10
CA LYS A 775 21.91 25.65 -9.12
C LYS A 775 20.62 26.35 -8.70
N ARG A 776 19.47 26.03 -9.33
CA ARG A 776 18.12 26.51 -8.97
C ARG A 776 17.84 27.99 -9.18
N PHE A 777 18.85 28.85 -9.21
CA PHE A 777 18.77 30.30 -9.32
C PHE A 777 19.32 30.82 -10.66
N ASN A 778 18.95 32.03 -11.01
CA ASN A 778 19.54 32.74 -12.15
C ASN A 778 20.90 33.28 -11.78
N ARG A 779 21.68 33.69 -12.79
CA ARG A 779 23.06 34.12 -12.64
C ARG A 779 23.22 35.35 -11.74
N GLU A 780 22.34 36.34 -11.89
CA GLU A 780 22.44 37.61 -11.12
C GLU A 780 22.19 37.36 -9.60
N THR A 781 21.31 36.45 -9.26
CA THR A 781 21.07 36.07 -7.86
C THR A 781 22.30 35.39 -7.24
N LEU A 782 23.03 34.60 -8.04
CA LEU A 782 24.24 33.90 -7.60
C LEU A 782 25.46 34.76 -7.46
N GLU A 783 25.44 36.00 -7.97
CA GLU A 783 26.52 36.97 -7.81
C GLU A 783 26.58 37.58 -6.40
N VAL A 784 25.48 37.53 -5.63
CA VAL A 784 25.44 38.03 -4.24
C VAL A 784 26.12 37.04 -3.32
N LEU A 785 27.18 37.48 -2.62
CA LEU A 785 28.02 36.62 -1.78
C LEU A 785 27.98 37.01 -0.30
N TYR A 786 27.84 36.03 0.59
CA TYR A 786 28.08 36.15 2.02
C TYR A 786 29.29 35.30 2.40
N LYS A 787 30.33 35.93 3.00
CA LYS A 787 31.62 35.26 3.27
C LYS A 787 32.15 34.43 2.08
N GLY A 788 32.03 34.95 0.87
CA GLY A 788 32.49 34.30 -0.37
C GLY A 788 31.64 33.14 -0.90
N LYS A 789 30.46 32.94 -0.34
CA LYS A 789 29.51 31.86 -0.75
C LYS A 789 28.19 32.47 -1.21
N ASN A 790 27.65 32.00 -2.34
CA ASN A 790 26.33 32.37 -2.81
C ASN A 790 25.24 31.51 -2.19
N ILE A 791 23.97 31.82 -2.45
CA ILE A 791 22.83 31.14 -1.85
C ILE A 791 22.76 29.65 -2.26
N ASN A 792 23.20 29.25 -3.45
CA ASN A 792 23.29 27.88 -3.88
C ASN A 792 24.43 27.13 -3.19
N ASP A 793 25.59 27.78 -3.01
CA ASP A 793 26.71 27.19 -2.26
C ASP A 793 26.28 26.86 -0.82
N VAL A 794 25.51 27.75 -0.20
CA VAL A 794 24.92 27.52 1.14
C VAL A 794 23.95 26.33 1.15
N LEU A 795 23.10 26.17 0.13
CA LEU A 795 22.21 25.01 0.03
C LEU A 795 22.98 23.69 -0.16
N ASN A 796 24.15 23.75 -0.78
CA ASN A 796 25.00 22.57 -1.01
C ASN A 796 25.91 22.25 0.18
N MET A 797 26.01 23.15 1.18
CA MET A 797 26.72 22.84 2.43
C MET A 797 26.01 21.71 3.17
N THR A 798 26.81 20.86 3.80
CA THR A 798 26.28 19.94 4.83
C THR A 798 25.76 20.76 6.01
N ILE A 799 24.87 20.17 6.80
CA ILE A 799 24.35 20.80 8.03
C ILE A 799 25.49 21.15 9.00
N GLU A 800 26.51 20.31 9.09
CA GLU A 800 27.70 20.54 9.93
C GLU A 800 28.51 21.76 9.42
N GLU A 801 28.86 21.80 8.14
CA GLU A 801 29.54 22.96 7.53
C GLU A 801 28.74 24.25 7.67
N ALA A 802 27.42 24.16 7.48
CA ALA A 802 26.55 25.32 7.64
C ALA A 802 26.44 25.80 9.09
N ALA A 803 26.45 24.89 10.07
CA ALA A 803 26.46 25.26 11.50
C ALA A 803 27.69 26.07 11.87
N ASP A 804 28.86 25.63 11.39
CA ASP A 804 30.14 26.36 11.59
C ASP A 804 30.16 27.70 10.81
N PHE A 805 29.65 27.72 9.57
CA PHE A 805 29.59 28.91 8.74
C PHE A 805 28.71 30.01 9.32
N PHE A 806 27.59 29.66 9.91
CA PHE A 806 26.60 30.56 10.52
C PHE A 806 26.72 30.69 12.06
N VAL A 807 27.82 30.27 12.66
CA VAL A 807 28.00 30.29 14.14
C VAL A 807 27.72 31.66 14.75
N SER A 808 28.04 32.77 14.03
CA SER A 808 27.81 34.14 14.48
C SER A 808 26.36 34.63 14.36
N ILE A 809 25.42 33.78 13.86
CA ILE A 809 24.03 34.19 13.65
C ILE A 809 23.11 33.23 14.46
N PRO A 810 22.73 33.61 15.70
CA PRO A 810 22.11 32.72 16.67
C PRO A 810 20.83 31.99 16.20
N HIS A 811 19.97 32.70 15.45
CA HIS A 811 18.72 32.07 14.97
C HIS A 811 18.90 31.11 13.80
N ILE A 812 20.00 31.16 13.09
CA ILE A 812 20.38 30.17 12.08
C ILE A 812 21.11 29.02 12.78
N SER A 813 22.17 29.36 13.55
CA SER A 813 23.03 28.39 14.22
C SER A 813 22.26 27.46 15.14
N ARG A 814 21.32 27.96 15.95
CA ARG A 814 20.51 27.11 16.86
C ARG A 814 19.73 26.03 16.14
N ARG A 815 19.12 26.33 14.99
CA ARG A 815 18.36 25.34 14.20
C ARG A 815 19.27 24.30 13.54
N LEU A 816 20.44 24.73 13.07
CA LEU A 816 21.44 23.84 12.49
C LEU A 816 22.04 22.91 13.53
N GLU A 817 22.33 23.40 14.74
CA GLU A 817 22.81 22.61 15.87
C GLU A 817 21.75 21.56 16.29
N THR A 818 20.47 21.91 16.22
CA THR A 818 19.41 20.93 16.49
C THR A 818 19.39 19.81 15.46
N LEU A 819 19.56 20.11 14.16
CA LEU A 819 19.71 19.10 13.12
C LEU A 819 20.96 18.23 13.31
N LYS A 820 22.08 18.83 13.73
CA LYS A 820 23.33 18.12 14.05
C LYS A 820 23.15 17.17 15.24
N SER A 821 22.40 17.60 16.27
CA SER A 821 22.18 16.82 17.49
C SER A 821 21.35 15.54 17.28
N VAL A 822 20.57 15.46 16.19
CA VAL A 822 19.84 14.24 15.79
C VAL A 822 20.62 13.38 14.77
N GLY A 823 21.93 13.64 14.59
CA GLY A 823 22.79 12.85 13.72
C GLY A 823 22.64 13.16 12.22
N LEU A 824 22.15 14.34 11.83
CA LEU A 824 21.95 14.73 10.43
C LEU A 824 23.05 15.66 9.90
N GLY A 825 24.20 15.77 10.57
CA GLY A 825 25.29 16.67 10.19
C GLY A 825 25.79 16.52 8.77
N TYR A 826 25.75 15.31 8.23
CA TYR A 826 26.24 14.95 6.90
C TYR A 826 25.29 15.31 5.74
N ILE A 827 24.01 15.59 5.99
CA ILE A 827 23.00 15.90 4.96
C ILE A 827 23.21 17.33 4.47
N GLN A 828 23.06 17.57 3.15
CA GLN A 828 23.09 18.91 2.59
C GLN A 828 21.78 19.66 2.90
N LEU A 829 21.88 20.95 3.20
CA LEU A 829 20.73 21.82 3.48
C LEU A 829 19.69 21.83 2.37
N GLY A 830 20.12 21.82 1.12
CA GLY A 830 19.28 21.82 -0.08
C GLY A 830 18.97 20.44 -0.65
N GLN A 831 19.33 19.35 0.03
CA GLN A 831 19.04 17.99 -0.43
C GLN A 831 17.54 17.80 -0.65
N SER A 832 17.15 17.23 -1.80
CA SER A 832 15.74 16.99 -2.09
C SER A 832 15.10 16.05 -1.08
N ALA A 833 13.89 16.38 -0.64
CA ALA A 833 13.10 15.49 0.25
C ALA A 833 12.88 14.10 -0.33
N LEU A 834 12.88 13.96 -1.67
CA LEU A 834 12.68 12.68 -2.36
C LEU A 834 13.90 11.74 -2.27
N THR A 835 15.10 12.29 -1.98
CA THR A 835 16.32 11.50 -1.84
C THR A 835 16.64 11.12 -0.41
N LEU A 836 15.90 11.66 0.57
CA LEU A 836 16.06 11.29 1.97
C LEU A 836 15.50 9.89 2.24
N SER A 837 16.18 9.13 3.09
CA SER A 837 15.61 7.90 3.66
C SER A 837 14.44 8.21 4.61
N GLY A 838 13.59 7.20 4.90
CA GLY A 838 12.48 7.37 5.85
C GLY A 838 12.97 7.84 7.23
N GLY A 839 14.04 7.25 7.74
CA GLY A 839 14.64 7.64 9.02
C GLY A 839 15.26 9.04 9.02
N GLU A 840 15.88 9.49 7.91
CA GLU A 840 16.38 10.86 7.78
C GLU A 840 15.23 11.86 7.79
N ALA A 841 14.16 11.60 7.02
CA ALA A 841 12.97 12.45 7.00
C ALA A 841 12.34 12.57 8.40
N GLN A 842 12.25 11.48 9.13
CA GLN A 842 11.73 11.43 10.50
C GLN A 842 12.59 12.24 11.47
N ARG A 843 13.92 12.12 11.40
CA ARG A 843 14.85 12.93 12.21
C ARG A 843 14.79 14.43 11.88
N VAL A 844 14.56 14.81 10.61
CA VAL A 844 14.32 16.22 10.23
C VAL A 844 13.03 16.74 10.89
N LYS A 845 11.96 15.93 10.93
CA LYS A 845 10.70 16.27 11.63
C LYS A 845 10.96 16.46 13.11
N LEU A 846 11.65 15.51 13.75
CA LEU A 846 12.03 15.58 15.17
C LEU A 846 12.85 16.86 15.48
N ALA A 847 13.88 17.16 14.68
CA ALA A 847 14.68 18.36 14.85
C ALA A 847 13.85 19.64 14.76
N THR A 848 12.83 19.65 13.87
CA THR A 848 11.94 20.81 13.74
C THR A 848 11.16 21.07 15.02
N GLU A 849 10.66 20.02 15.67
CA GLU A 849 9.91 20.16 16.92
C GLU A 849 10.82 20.50 18.10
N LEU A 850 12.03 19.93 18.16
CA LEU A 850 13.05 20.28 19.15
C LEU A 850 13.51 21.76 19.10
N ALA A 851 13.49 22.35 17.90
CA ALA A 851 13.84 23.77 17.74
C ALA A 851 12.78 24.73 18.31
N ARG A 852 11.57 24.21 18.61
CA ARG A 852 10.47 24.99 19.20
C ARG A 852 10.56 25.05 20.73
N VAL A 853 9.87 26.00 21.30
CA VAL A 853 9.75 26.09 22.78
C VAL A 853 8.80 25.00 23.25
N SER A 854 9.26 24.15 24.16
CA SER A 854 8.46 23.10 24.77
C SER A 854 7.52 23.66 25.84
N THR A 855 6.26 23.21 25.85
CA THR A 855 5.28 23.51 26.92
C THR A 855 5.36 22.52 28.08
N GLY A 856 6.03 21.37 27.89
CA GLY A 856 6.07 20.26 28.85
C GLY A 856 4.76 19.43 28.91
N LYS A 857 3.83 19.66 27.98
CA LYS A 857 2.54 18.95 27.90
C LYS A 857 2.26 18.39 26.51
N THR A 858 3.30 18.22 25.69
CA THR A 858 3.16 17.71 24.33
C THR A 858 3.30 16.20 24.32
N LEU A 859 2.41 15.51 23.59
CA LEU A 859 2.52 14.10 23.29
C LEU A 859 3.20 13.92 21.93
N TYR A 860 4.35 13.28 21.94
CA TYR A 860 5.07 12.86 20.72
C TYR A 860 4.74 11.41 20.43
N ILE A 861 4.24 11.14 19.24
CA ILE A 861 3.95 9.80 18.72
C ILE A 861 5.00 9.49 17.66
N MET A 862 5.74 8.39 17.81
CA MET A 862 6.84 8.01 16.92
C MET A 862 6.68 6.56 16.45
N ASP A 863 6.83 6.32 15.15
CA ASP A 863 6.74 5.00 14.55
C ASP A 863 8.14 4.56 14.10
N GLU A 864 8.74 3.61 14.84
CA GLU A 864 10.06 3.00 14.57
C GLU A 864 11.16 4.04 14.23
N PRO A 865 11.45 5.03 15.08
CA PRO A 865 12.40 6.10 14.75
C PRO A 865 13.86 5.67 14.68
N THR A 866 14.19 4.46 15.13
CA THR A 866 15.54 3.89 15.08
C THR A 866 15.81 3.08 13.82
N THR A 867 14.82 2.96 12.95
CA THR A 867 14.93 2.24 11.68
C THR A 867 16.09 2.77 10.82
N GLY A 868 16.97 1.88 10.37
CA GLY A 868 18.13 2.20 9.53
C GLY A 868 19.23 2.97 10.24
N LEU A 869 19.24 2.97 11.58
CA LEU A 869 20.26 3.62 12.37
C LEU A 869 21.31 2.64 12.90
N HIS A 870 22.56 3.03 12.79
CA HIS A 870 23.64 2.39 13.49
C HIS A 870 23.51 2.64 15.01
N PHE A 871 23.98 1.73 15.87
CA PHE A 871 23.87 1.80 17.33
C PHE A 871 24.35 3.15 17.93
N ALA A 872 25.42 3.73 17.38
CA ALA A 872 25.92 5.03 17.82
C ALA A 872 24.93 6.16 17.48
N ASP A 873 24.23 6.07 16.36
CA ASP A 873 23.19 7.04 15.98
C ASP A 873 21.92 6.86 16.83
N VAL A 874 21.57 5.61 17.18
CA VAL A 874 20.47 5.29 18.11
C VAL A 874 20.73 5.91 19.47
N LYS A 875 21.96 5.82 19.99
CA LYS A 875 22.35 6.45 21.28
C LYS A 875 22.12 7.95 21.26
N MET A 876 22.57 8.67 20.22
CA MET A 876 22.33 10.10 20.08
C MET A 876 20.85 10.45 20.03
N LEU A 877 20.07 9.66 19.29
CA LEU A 877 18.61 9.84 19.21
C LEU A 877 17.96 9.67 20.58
N MET A 878 18.35 8.64 21.33
CA MET A 878 17.82 8.38 22.67
C MET A 878 18.15 9.49 23.66
N GLU A 879 19.34 10.09 23.61
CA GLU A 879 19.68 11.25 24.42
C GLU A 879 18.74 12.43 24.16
N VAL A 880 18.36 12.62 22.90
CA VAL A 880 17.38 13.66 22.50
C VAL A 880 15.98 13.34 23.03
N ILE A 881 15.52 12.10 22.89
CA ILE A 881 14.21 11.64 23.38
C ILE A 881 14.13 11.77 24.90
N GLN A 882 15.17 11.33 25.63
CA GLN A 882 15.24 11.46 27.08
C GLN A 882 15.20 12.92 27.52
N ARG A 883 15.81 13.84 26.78
CA ARG A 883 15.73 15.29 27.03
C ARG A 883 14.30 15.83 26.88
N LEU A 884 13.54 15.36 25.84
CA LEU A 884 12.13 15.75 25.67
C LEU A 884 11.27 15.30 26.85
N VAL A 885 11.44 14.06 27.30
CA VAL A 885 10.69 13.52 28.46
C VAL A 885 11.05 14.25 29.73
N ASN A 886 12.35 14.55 29.95
CA ASN A 886 12.82 15.31 31.13
C ASN A 886 12.27 16.75 31.20
N GLN A 887 11.79 17.29 30.04
CA GLN A 887 11.09 18.58 29.99
C GLN A 887 9.60 18.46 30.33
N GLY A 888 9.11 17.29 30.75
CA GLY A 888 7.72 17.02 31.11
C GLY A 888 6.83 16.50 29.97
N ASN A 889 7.34 16.37 28.75
CA ASN A 889 6.57 15.84 27.61
C ASN A 889 6.38 14.32 27.73
N THR A 890 5.41 13.80 27.01
CA THR A 890 5.17 12.37 26.87
C THR A 890 5.65 11.89 25.50
N VAL A 891 6.40 10.81 25.48
CA VAL A 891 6.81 10.14 24.24
C VAL A 891 6.19 8.75 24.18
N LEU A 892 5.43 8.49 23.13
CA LEU A 892 4.87 7.18 22.81
C LEU A 892 5.50 6.68 21.51
N MET A 893 6.11 5.50 21.54
CA MET A 893 6.94 5.00 20.46
C MET A 893 6.62 3.54 20.14
N ILE A 894 6.42 3.20 18.87
CA ILE A 894 6.51 1.81 18.42
C ILE A 894 7.98 1.49 18.20
N GLU A 895 8.45 0.40 18.78
CA GLU A 895 9.85 -0.01 18.66
C GLU A 895 10.06 -1.52 18.69
N HIS A 896 11.16 -1.94 18.02
CA HIS A 896 11.62 -3.32 17.97
C HIS A 896 13.07 -3.46 18.47
N ASN A 897 13.81 -2.36 18.54
CA ASN A 897 15.18 -2.32 19.02
C ASN A 897 15.21 -2.54 20.55
N LEU A 898 15.85 -3.63 20.99
CA LEU A 898 15.89 -4.03 22.40
C LEU A 898 16.61 -3.00 23.29
N ASP A 899 17.70 -2.38 22.79
CA ASP A 899 18.43 -1.34 23.54
C ASP A 899 17.53 -0.13 23.85
N VAL A 900 16.61 0.21 22.94
CA VAL A 900 15.64 1.29 23.12
C VAL A 900 14.50 0.86 24.04
N ILE A 901 13.98 -0.33 23.87
CA ILE A 901 12.89 -0.88 24.69
C ILE A 901 13.32 -0.96 26.16
N CYS A 902 14.57 -1.38 26.41
CA CYS A 902 15.14 -1.41 27.76
C CYS A 902 15.28 -0.02 28.42
N GLN A 903 15.20 1.07 27.65
CA GLN A 903 15.21 2.44 28.19
C GLN A 903 13.82 3.02 28.48
N ALA A 904 12.75 2.32 28.11
CA ALA A 904 11.39 2.79 28.34
C ALA A 904 11.02 2.83 29.82
N ASP A 905 10.21 3.80 30.21
CA ASP A 905 9.64 3.87 31.55
C ASP A 905 8.43 2.91 31.67
N TYR A 906 7.72 2.71 30.56
CA TYR A 906 6.53 1.87 30.47
C TYR A 906 6.44 1.17 29.12
N ILE A 907 5.98 -0.07 29.07
CA ILE A 907 5.81 -0.86 27.85
C ILE A 907 4.37 -1.37 27.77
N VAL A 908 3.83 -1.38 26.56
CA VAL A 908 2.58 -2.06 26.19
C VAL A 908 2.90 -3.08 25.10
N ASP A 909 2.83 -4.36 25.41
CA ASP A 909 3.19 -5.46 24.51
C ASP A 909 1.95 -6.08 23.88
N LEU A 910 1.86 -6.05 22.52
CA LEU A 910 0.76 -6.58 21.75
C LEU A 910 1.12 -7.94 21.11
N GLY A 911 0.16 -8.84 21.09
CA GLY A 911 0.36 -10.17 20.50
C GLY A 911 -0.85 -11.10 20.70
N PRO A 912 -0.61 -12.42 20.88
CA PRO A 912 0.70 -13.10 20.86
C PRO A 912 1.31 -13.25 19.46
N GLU A 913 0.45 -13.27 18.43
CA GLU A 913 0.83 -13.47 17.03
C GLU A 913 0.43 -12.27 16.14
N GLY A 914 0.73 -12.35 14.86
CA GLY A 914 0.26 -11.37 13.87
C GLY A 914 -1.14 -11.68 13.32
N GLY A 915 -1.77 -10.68 12.67
CA GLY A 915 -3.08 -10.79 12.02
C GLY A 915 -4.20 -11.16 13.00
N PHE A 916 -5.12 -12.02 12.56
CA PHE A 916 -6.28 -12.42 13.38
C PHE A 916 -5.92 -13.20 14.65
N ARG A 917 -4.73 -13.78 14.73
CA ARG A 917 -4.24 -14.47 15.94
C ARG A 917 -3.63 -13.51 16.95
N GLY A 918 -3.38 -12.25 16.57
CA GLY A 918 -2.93 -11.16 17.44
C GLY A 918 -4.04 -10.26 17.93
N GLY A 919 -3.72 -8.99 18.11
CA GLY A 919 -4.67 -7.94 18.45
C GLY A 919 -5.10 -7.88 19.91
N ASN A 920 -4.33 -8.49 20.82
CA ASN A 920 -4.54 -8.41 22.25
C ASN A 920 -3.35 -7.73 22.93
N ILE A 921 -3.56 -7.16 24.11
CA ILE A 921 -2.46 -6.79 25.01
C ILE A 921 -2.05 -8.05 25.77
N ILE A 922 -0.78 -8.40 25.69
CA ILE A 922 -0.18 -9.54 26.39
C ILE A 922 0.33 -9.11 27.74
N ALA A 923 1.02 -7.97 27.79
CA ALA A 923 1.61 -7.45 28.99
C ALA A 923 1.68 -5.92 28.98
N ARG A 924 1.71 -5.32 30.15
CA ARG A 924 1.93 -3.88 30.35
C ARG A 924 2.63 -3.64 31.67
N GLY A 925 3.57 -2.72 31.69
CA GLY A 925 4.36 -2.41 32.89
C GLY A 925 5.74 -1.86 32.55
N THR A 926 6.65 -1.86 33.52
CA THR A 926 8.06 -1.53 33.31
C THR A 926 8.77 -2.65 32.52
N PRO A 927 9.93 -2.39 31.89
CA PRO A 927 10.70 -3.45 31.25
C PRO A 927 10.96 -4.66 32.14
N GLU A 928 11.24 -4.44 33.44
CA GLU A 928 11.48 -5.49 34.41
C GLU A 928 10.23 -6.34 34.69
N GLU A 929 9.04 -5.72 34.72
CA GLU A 929 7.76 -6.43 34.87
C GLU A 929 7.42 -7.25 33.63
N ILE A 930 7.65 -6.69 32.44
CA ILE A 930 7.42 -7.39 31.17
C ILE A 930 8.34 -8.60 31.01
N ALA A 931 9.60 -8.51 31.47
CA ALA A 931 10.58 -9.60 31.42
C ALA A 931 10.12 -10.86 32.20
N GLU A 932 9.22 -10.72 33.17
CA GLU A 932 8.69 -11.85 33.95
C GLU A 932 7.43 -12.47 33.32
N VAL A 933 6.84 -11.89 32.27
CA VAL A 933 5.64 -12.39 31.59
C VAL A 933 6.02 -13.43 30.54
N LYS A 934 5.68 -14.68 30.79
CA LYS A 934 6.07 -15.83 29.94
C LYS A 934 5.46 -15.79 28.53
N GLU A 935 4.29 -15.20 28.38
CA GLU A 935 3.56 -15.07 27.10
C GLU A 935 4.13 -13.94 26.22
N SER A 936 4.95 -13.06 26.78
CA SER A 936 5.56 -11.92 26.07
C SER A 936 6.86 -12.35 25.39
N TYR A 937 6.87 -12.39 24.07
CA TYR A 937 8.10 -12.58 23.31
C TYR A 937 9.11 -11.45 23.57
N THR A 938 8.62 -10.21 23.57
CA THR A 938 9.45 -9.03 23.92
C THR A 938 10.08 -9.21 25.30
N GLY A 939 9.29 -9.63 26.32
CA GLY A 939 9.75 -9.91 27.66
C GLY A 939 10.87 -10.94 27.71
N HIS A 940 10.76 -11.99 26.93
CA HIS A 940 11.78 -13.02 26.84
C HIS A 940 13.13 -12.46 26.38
N PHE A 941 13.15 -11.64 25.31
CA PHE A 941 14.40 -11.07 24.78
C PHE A 941 15.00 -9.97 25.68
N ILE A 942 14.18 -9.10 26.28
CA ILE A 942 14.71 -8.05 27.16
C ILE A 942 15.25 -8.62 28.49
N LYS A 943 14.78 -9.78 28.93
CA LYS A 943 15.28 -10.46 30.14
C LYS A 943 16.78 -10.79 30.09
N GLU A 944 17.29 -11.05 28.88
CA GLU A 944 18.72 -11.33 28.68
C GLU A 944 19.58 -10.06 28.77
N MET A 945 18.94 -8.87 28.65
CA MET A 945 19.64 -7.58 28.61
C MET A 945 19.54 -6.81 29.93
N LEU A 946 18.47 -7.03 30.73
CA LEU A 946 18.26 -6.43 32.03
C LEU A 946 19.06 -7.13 33.13
#